data_8af1bd108d56c79e4673c25ac3bff67a
#
_entry.id   8af1bd108d56c79e4673c25ac3bff67a
#
_cell.length_a   1.000
_cell.length_b   1.000
_cell.length_c   1.000
_cell.angle_alpha   90.00
_cell.angle_beta   90.00
_cell.angle_gamma   90.00
#
_symmetry.space_group_name_H-M   'P 1'
#
loop_
_entity.id
_entity.type
_entity.pdbx_description
1 polymer ?
#
loop_
_entity_poly.entity_id
_entity_poly.type
_entity_poly.pdbx_seq_one_letter_code
_entity_poly.pdbx_strand_id
1 'polypeptide(L)'
;MAGSLLFSSSLYAQEKPGKFIDRDNMNFSVKAGDDFVEYSNGPWVKRNPIPAKETRWGAFNQLRDFNINAIKTILDETKGTKAAAGSVEKRVADFYAAAMDSLVIEKLGYTPIQADLQHIAGLQFKSQVVTEIARLRSSGIASPLFGFYIGQDRKNVEKMVPQLGQGGTSLPDRDYYLKNDARSVKIQEAFKKYVATLFALTGTPEAQAKANAETVFQLEKKLAEAQMARVEMRDPYKTYNKFAFAEFNQKTPAFNWALTFQDFGTTAPDSILVGAPKFFEAANKMLIETPVETWKTYLAWNVLRSSAGYLSSPFVKASFAYSQVLSGQKVQAPRWQRMSAMTDGTLGELLGQLYVAKYFKPEAKARMIELVANLRKAFAVRINKLDWMSAETKEKALAKLNAFTPKIGYPDKWKNYDGLEISANEYYGNIRRAGAWGFQENLAQLGKPVDRSKWGMTPPTVNAYYSPVMNEIVFPAGILQFPFFAADADDAINYGGIGAVIGHEMSHGFDDSGSQYDKDGTLRNWWTKDDLAKFKARTELLGKQFDAYTVQDTIHVNGKLTMGENIGDLGGLNMAYEAFKMTKQGKSTKKIDGFTPDQRFFLAWAQVWRGSSLPETEAQQVLTDPHSPNQYRTIGAPVNMDAWYKAFDVKPGDKLYKKPEDRIKIW
;
A
#
# COMPACT_ATOMS: atom_id res chain seq x y z
N MET A 1 36.72 45.54 -1.91
CA MET A 1 35.23 45.47 -1.96
C MET A 1 34.87 44.00 -2.13
N ALA A 2 34.48 43.36 -1.05
CA ALA A 2 34.05 41.95 -1.06
C ALA A 2 32.54 41.94 -1.08
N GLY A 3 31.96 41.48 -2.19
CA GLY A 3 30.55 41.35 -2.35
C GLY A 3 30.08 40.03 -1.71
N SER A 4 29.40 40.09 -0.55
CA SER A 4 28.71 39.00 0.05
C SER A 4 27.49 38.63 -0.80
N LEU A 5 27.55 37.51 -1.51
CA LEU A 5 26.40 36.85 -2.10
C LEU A 5 25.62 36.17 -0.98
N LEU A 6 24.58 36.86 -0.51
CA LEU A 6 23.53 36.27 0.33
C LEU A 6 22.74 35.27 -0.54
N PHE A 7 23.07 33.98 -0.42
CA PHE A 7 22.17 32.91 -0.86
C PHE A 7 20.94 32.90 0.10
N SER A 8 19.86 33.53 -0.33
CA SER A 8 18.56 33.33 0.31
C SER A 8 18.15 31.85 0.12
N SER A 9 18.28 31.05 1.15
CA SER A 9 17.65 29.75 1.25
C SER A 9 16.13 29.93 1.25
N SER A 10 15.50 29.88 0.08
CA SER A 10 14.07 29.70 -0.02
C SER A 10 13.74 28.34 0.56
N LEU A 11 13.27 28.31 1.79
CA LEU A 11 12.61 27.19 2.42
C LEU A 11 11.52 26.70 1.45
N TYR A 12 11.70 25.51 0.88
CA TYR A 12 10.70 24.85 0.07
C TYR A 12 9.54 24.39 0.96
N ALA A 13 8.71 25.35 1.38
CA ALA A 13 7.33 25.03 1.67
C ALA A 13 6.64 24.83 0.30
N GLN A 14 5.75 23.84 0.19
CA GLN A 14 4.88 23.71 -0.96
C GLN A 14 4.29 25.12 -1.22
N GLU A 15 4.47 25.69 -2.43
CA GLU A 15 3.91 27.01 -2.73
C GLU A 15 2.43 26.96 -2.39
N LYS A 16 1.99 27.90 -1.54
CA LYS A 16 0.57 28.01 -1.21
C LYS A 16 -0.19 28.23 -2.51
N PRO A 17 -1.22 27.43 -2.81
CA PRO A 17 -2.04 27.71 -3.97
C PRO A 17 -2.65 29.10 -3.79
N GLY A 18 -2.64 29.92 -4.81
CA GLY A 18 -3.28 31.23 -4.77
C GLY A 18 -4.77 31.11 -4.45
N LYS A 19 -5.37 29.96 -4.77
CA LYS A 19 -6.75 29.55 -4.46
C LYS A 19 -6.80 28.05 -4.18
N PHE A 20 -7.52 27.63 -3.15
CA PHE A 20 -7.69 26.20 -2.83
C PHE A 20 -8.55 25.47 -3.86
N ILE A 21 -9.54 26.14 -4.47
CA ILE A 21 -10.27 25.70 -5.67
C ILE A 21 -9.98 26.67 -6.80
N ASP A 22 -9.25 26.19 -7.79
CA ASP A 22 -8.89 26.98 -8.96
C ASP A 22 -9.84 26.66 -10.12
N ARG A 23 -10.59 27.68 -10.56
CA ARG A 23 -11.57 27.58 -11.67
C ARG A 23 -10.93 27.21 -13.00
N ASP A 24 -9.65 27.54 -13.21
CA ASP A 24 -8.93 27.21 -14.45
C ASP A 24 -8.68 25.71 -14.59
N ASN A 25 -8.82 24.95 -13.50
CA ASN A 25 -8.75 23.48 -13.50
C ASN A 25 -10.07 22.81 -13.91
N MET A 26 -11.16 23.58 -14.08
CA MET A 26 -12.52 23.09 -14.24
C MET A 26 -13.05 23.33 -15.65
N ASN A 27 -13.93 22.47 -16.13
CA ASN A 27 -14.60 22.60 -17.43
C ASN A 27 -16.08 22.95 -17.24
N PHE A 28 -16.40 24.24 -17.32
CA PHE A 28 -17.79 24.74 -17.19
C PHE A 28 -18.66 24.54 -18.43
N SER A 29 -18.11 24.02 -19.56
CA SER A 29 -18.89 23.63 -20.73
C SER A 29 -19.60 22.28 -20.56
N VAL A 30 -19.21 21.51 -19.55
CA VAL A 30 -19.80 20.21 -19.16
C VAL A 30 -20.62 20.41 -17.90
N LYS A 31 -21.80 19.78 -17.80
CA LYS A 31 -22.55 19.75 -16.55
C LYS A 31 -21.93 18.78 -15.55
N ALA A 32 -21.89 19.14 -14.28
CA ALA A 32 -21.43 18.25 -13.19
C ALA A 32 -22.25 16.94 -13.14
N GLY A 33 -23.54 16.99 -13.48
CA GLY A 33 -24.43 15.82 -13.54
C GLY A 33 -24.21 14.91 -14.75
N ASP A 34 -23.51 15.37 -15.79
CA ASP A 34 -23.17 14.55 -16.94
C ASP A 34 -21.78 13.91 -16.83
N ASP A 35 -20.81 14.68 -16.36
CA ASP A 35 -19.44 14.20 -16.10
C ASP A 35 -18.77 15.05 -15.03
N PHE A 36 -18.81 14.58 -13.81
CA PHE A 36 -18.23 15.31 -12.67
C PHE A 36 -16.71 15.32 -12.69
N VAL A 37 -16.07 14.33 -13.29
CA VAL A 37 -14.60 14.25 -13.42
C VAL A 37 -14.11 15.32 -14.39
N GLU A 38 -14.68 15.39 -15.59
CA GLU A 38 -14.33 16.40 -16.58
C GLU A 38 -14.71 17.80 -16.09
N TYR A 39 -15.89 17.97 -15.47
CA TYR A 39 -16.33 19.24 -14.89
C TYR A 39 -15.33 19.79 -13.88
N SER A 40 -14.87 18.96 -12.92
CA SER A 40 -14.03 19.39 -11.81
C SER A 40 -12.54 19.45 -12.13
N ASN A 41 -12.04 18.59 -13.03
CA ASN A 41 -10.61 18.38 -13.21
C ASN A 41 -10.13 18.30 -14.68
N GLY A 42 -11.01 18.31 -15.67
CA GLY A 42 -10.68 18.07 -17.08
C GLY A 42 -9.54 18.95 -17.60
N PRO A 43 -9.64 20.29 -17.54
CA PRO A 43 -8.56 21.18 -17.95
C PRO A 43 -7.25 20.99 -17.18
N TRP A 44 -7.31 20.64 -15.88
CA TRP A 44 -6.11 20.31 -15.13
C TRP A 44 -5.41 19.07 -15.70
N VAL A 45 -6.17 17.99 -15.95
CA VAL A 45 -5.63 16.75 -16.51
C VAL A 45 -4.98 17.02 -17.87
N LYS A 46 -5.63 17.81 -18.75
CA LYS A 46 -5.09 18.16 -20.07
C LYS A 46 -3.76 18.93 -19.99
N ARG A 47 -3.63 19.85 -19.01
CA ARG A 47 -2.39 20.63 -18.82
C ARG A 47 -1.29 19.86 -18.07
N ASN A 48 -1.63 18.77 -17.41
CA ASN A 48 -0.70 17.98 -16.61
C ASN A 48 -0.61 16.52 -17.12
N PRO A 49 -0.02 16.30 -18.29
CA PRO A 49 0.17 14.94 -18.83
C PRO A 49 1.06 14.12 -17.90
N ILE A 50 0.93 12.80 -17.97
CA ILE A 50 1.74 11.87 -17.18
C ILE A 50 3.23 12.05 -17.54
N PRO A 51 4.11 12.45 -16.60
CA PRO A 51 5.55 12.53 -16.87
C PRO A 51 6.10 11.17 -17.32
N ALA A 52 7.08 11.15 -18.22
CA ALA A 52 7.63 9.92 -18.79
C ALA A 52 8.18 8.93 -17.72
N LYS A 53 8.61 9.44 -16.58
CA LYS A 53 9.09 8.65 -15.43
C LYS A 53 7.97 8.08 -14.57
N GLU A 54 6.73 8.47 -14.80
CA GLU A 54 5.57 8.08 -13.98
C GLU A 54 4.62 7.16 -14.78
N THR A 55 3.82 6.39 -14.05
CA THR A 55 2.78 5.52 -14.63
C THR A 55 1.38 6.10 -14.44
N ARG A 56 1.28 7.09 -13.56
CA ARG A 56 0.08 7.88 -13.27
C ARG A 56 0.49 9.27 -12.81
N TRP A 57 -0.38 10.25 -13.00
CA TRP A 57 -0.14 11.61 -12.53
C TRP A 57 -1.40 12.23 -12.00
N GLY A 58 -1.34 12.73 -10.77
CA GLY A 58 -2.49 13.29 -10.08
C GLY A 58 -2.09 13.87 -8.72
N ALA A 59 -3.07 14.19 -7.88
CA ALA A 59 -2.86 14.83 -6.57
C ALA A 59 -1.88 14.06 -5.67
N PHE A 60 -2.06 12.76 -5.55
CA PHE A 60 -1.14 11.88 -4.79
C PHE A 60 0.28 11.90 -5.33
N ASN A 61 0.43 11.87 -6.66
CA ASN A 61 1.76 11.85 -7.30
C ASN A 61 2.49 13.17 -7.12
N GLN A 62 1.78 14.30 -7.25
CA GLN A 62 2.35 15.62 -7.00
C GLN A 62 2.86 15.75 -5.56
N LEU A 63 2.08 15.28 -4.59
CA LEU A 63 2.50 15.33 -3.20
C LEU A 63 3.66 14.36 -2.90
N ARG A 64 3.65 13.17 -3.52
CA ARG A 64 4.81 12.24 -3.43
C ARG A 64 6.07 12.85 -4.04
N ASP A 65 5.96 13.52 -5.19
CA ASP A 65 7.09 14.20 -5.82
C ASP A 65 7.64 15.34 -4.94
N PHE A 66 6.74 16.10 -4.29
CA PHE A 66 7.13 17.08 -3.27
C PHE A 66 7.88 16.42 -2.10
N ASN A 67 7.34 15.33 -1.52
CA ASN A 67 7.95 14.65 -0.38
C ASN A 67 9.30 14.01 -0.74
N ILE A 68 9.46 13.44 -1.94
CA ILE A 68 10.75 12.88 -2.35
C ILE A 68 11.81 13.97 -2.57
N ASN A 69 11.42 15.16 -3.02
CA ASN A 69 12.30 16.32 -3.10
C ASN A 69 12.65 16.85 -1.70
N ALA A 70 11.71 16.84 -0.75
CA ALA A 70 11.98 17.16 0.65
C ALA A 70 12.99 16.19 1.28
N ILE A 71 12.81 14.88 1.04
CA ILE A 71 13.77 13.86 1.44
C ILE A 71 15.15 14.12 0.80
N LYS A 72 15.21 14.43 -0.51
CA LYS A 72 16.46 14.77 -1.19
C LYS A 72 17.17 15.93 -0.52
N THR A 73 16.44 16.98 -0.14
CA THR A 73 16.99 18.13 0.58
C THR A 73 17.61 17.72 1.93
N ILE A 74 16.91 16.87 2.71
CA ILE A 74 17.45 16.34 3.96
C ILE A 74 18.73 15.54 3.71
N LEU A 75 18.73 14.66 2.70
CA LEU A 75 19.87 13.82 2.36
C LEU A 75 21.10 14.63 1.90
N ASP A 76 20.88 15.72 1.17
CA ASP A 76 21.97 16.62 0.76
C ASP A 76 22.54 17.39 1.95
N GLU A 77 21.71 17.83 2.87
CA GLU A 77 22.15 18.51 4.10
C GLU A 77 22.94 17.58 5.02
N THR A 78 22.48 16.32 5.19
CA THR A 78 23.19 15.34 6.03
C THR A 78 24.55 14.94 5.48
N LYS A 79 24.74 14.94 4.15
CA LYS A 79 25.99 14.59 3.50
C LYS A 79 27.16 15.49 3.90
N GLY A 80 26.91 16.76 4.25
CA GLY A 80 27.92 17.75 4.63
C GLY A 80 28.19 17.84 6.13
N THR A 81 27.43 17.13 6.97
CA THR A 81 27.53 17.26 8.42
C THR A 81 28.59 16.34 9.03
N LYS A 82 29.34 16.84 10.04
CA LYS A 82 30.22 16.01 10.88
C LYS A 82 29.38 15.32 11.96
N ALA A 83 28.46 14.48 11.54
CA ALA A 83 27.58 13.76 12.46
C ALA A 83 28.36 12.66 13.21
N ALA A 84 28.02 12.45 14.48
CA ALA A 84 28.63 11.42 15.31
C ALA A 84 28.35 10.01 14.76
N ALA A 85 29.30 9.10 14.92
CA ALA A 85 29.11 7.71 14.55
C ALA A 85 27.84 7.14 15.21
N GLY A 86 26.99 6.46 14.43
CA GLY A 86 25.76 5.85 14.90
C GLY A 86 24.56 6.82 15.11
N SER A 87 24.76 8.15 14.91
CA SER A 87 23.63 9.10 14.94
C SER A 87 22.66 8.84 13.76
N VAL A 88 21.45 9.39 13.88
CA VAL A 88 20.41 9.32 12.83
C VAL A 88 20.94 9.88 11.52
N GLU A 89 21.51 11.08 11.54
CA GLU A 89 22.07 11.78 10.39
C GLU A 89 23.18 10.97 9.73
N LYS A 90 24.10 10.39 10.55
CA LYS A 90 25.23 9.61 10.02
C LYS A 90 24.77 8.35 9.32
N ARG A 91 23.87 7.58 9.92
CA ARG A 91 23.33 6.33 9.33
C ARG A 91 22.59 6.61 8.03
N VAL A 92 21.75 7.65 7.99
CA VAL A 92 21.01 8.06 6.80
C VAL A 92 21.95 8.54 5.70
N ALA A 93 22.95 9.37 6.04
CA ALA A 93 23.96 9.86 5.11
C ALA A 93 24.81 8.73 4.51
N ASP A 94 25.29 7.80 5.33
CA ASP A 94 26.12 6.68 4.89
C ASP A 94 25.35 5.73 3.96
N PHE A 95 24.08 5.40 4.30
CA PHE A 95 23.26 4.59 3.43
C PHE A 95 23.05 5.24 2.06
N TYR A 96 22.70 6.54 2.05
CA TYR A 96 22.47 7.27 0.81
C TYR A 96 23.77 7.44 0.00
N ALA A 97 24.90 7.69 0.66
CA ALA A 97 26.20 7.77 0.00
C ALA A 97 26.57 6.46 -0.71
N ALA A 98 26.46 5.33 -0.01
CA ALA A 98 26.68 4.00 -0.58
C ALA A 98 25.72 3.73 -1.77
N ALA A 99 24.45 4.09 -1.63
CA ALA A 99 23.44 3.91 -2.67
C ALA A 99 23.68 4.78 -3.91
N MET A 100 24.32 5.95 -3.76
CA MET A 100 24.66 6.86 -4.85
C MET A 100 26.00 6.57 -5.51
N ASP A 101 26.87 5.75 -4.92
CA ASP A 101 28.15 5.37 -5.48
C ASP A 101 28.00 4.36 -6.63
N SER A 102 27.61 4.87 -7.79
CA SER A 102 27.43 4.05 -8.99
C SER A 102 28.72 3.42 -9.48
N LEU A 103 29.90 4.04 -9.25
CA LEU A 103 31.16 3.52 -9.72
C LEU A 103 31.53 2.21 -9.02
N VAL A 104 31.40 2.18 -7.71
CA VAL A 104 31.60 0.94 -6.93
C VAL A 104 30.59 -0.13 -7.32
N ILE A 105 29.31 0.22 -7.46
CA ILE A 105 28.25 -0.72 -7.83
C ILE A 105 28.48 -1.32 -9.22
N GLU A 106 28.85 -0.51 -10.21
CA GLU A 106 29.18 -1.00 -11.56
C GLU A 106 30.38 -1.95 -11.55
N LYS A 107 31.44 -1.60 -10.79
CA LYS A 107 32.64 -2.44 -10.66
C LYS A 107 32.35 -3.80 -10.03
N LEU A 108 31.46 -3.84 -9.04
CA LEU A 108 31.09 -5.08 -8.35
C LEU A 108 30.25 -6.01 -9.23
N GLY A 109 29.48 -5.49 -10.18
CA GLY A 109 28.62 -6.31 -11.04
C GLY A 109 27.61 -7.13 -10.22
N TYR A 110 27.68 -8.47 -10.31
CA TYR A 110 26.88 -9.40 -9.51
C TYR A 110 27.66 -10.10 -8.38
N THR A 111 28.93 -9.73 -8.20
CA THR A 111 29.79 -10.30 -7.13
C THR A 111 29.09 -10.34 -5.76
N PRO A 112 28.26 -9.34 -5.36
CA PRO A 112 27.61 -9.34 -4.05
C PRO A 112 26.66 -10.54 -3.79
N ILE A 113 26.15 -11.19 -4.84
CA ILE A 113 25.27 -12.35 -4.75
C ILE A 113 25.93 -13.67 -5.19
N GLN A 114 27.17 -13.64 -5.61
CA GLN A 114 27.87 -14.80 -6.19
C GLN A 114 27.96 -15.97 -5.19
N ALA A 115 28.28 -15.68 -3.94
CA ALA A 115 28.35 -16.71 -2.89
C ALA A 115 26.99 -17.40 -2.67
N ASP A 116 25.88 -16.66 -2.71
CA ASP A 116 24.54 -17.24 -2.55
C ASP A 116 24.17 -18.13 -3.75
N LEU A 117 24.51 -17.69 -4.97
CA LEU A 117 24.30 -18.50 -6.17
C LEU A 117 25.14 -19.78 -6.15
N GLN A 118 26.38 -19.71 -5.70
CA GLN A 118 27.28 -20.89 -5.54
C GLN A 118 26.75 -21.86 -4.47
N HIS A 119 26.25 -21.31 -3.34
CA HIS A 119 25.65 -22.13 -2.29
C HIS A 119 24.43 -22.91 -2.80
N ILE A 120 23.54 -22.23 -3.52
CA ILE A 120 22.36 -22.84 -4.15
C ILE A 120 22.77 -23.90 -5.17
N ALA A 121 23.79 -23.66 -6.00
CA ALA A 121 24.30 -24.62 -6.98
C ALA A 121 24.83 -25.88 -6.31
N GLY A 122 25.37 -25.79 -5.07
CA GLY A 122 25.89 -26.87 -4.28
C GLY A 122 24.84 -27.78 -3.62
N LEU A 123 23.55 -27.45 -3.65
CA LEU A 123 22.51 -28.30 -3.07
C LEU A 123 22.45 -29.66 -3.78
N GLN A 124 22.37 -30.77 -3.02
CA GLN A 124 22.36 -32.13 -3.56
C GLN A 124 21.03 -32.86 -3.29
N PHE A 125 20.34 -32.48 -2.21
CA PHE A 125 19.16 -33.19 -1.74
C PHE A 125 17.96 -32.25 -1.60
N LYS A 126 16.76 -32.78 -1.87
CA LYS A 126 15.49 -32.03 -1.70
C LYS A 126 15.29 -31.52 -0.28
N SER A 127 15.75 -32.24 0.73
CA SER A 127 15.69 -31.83 2.14
C SER A 127 16.43 -30.52 2.43
N GLN A 128 17.43 -30.15 1.61
CA GLN A 128 18.19 -28.93 1.76
C GLN A 128 17.44 -27.70 1.20
N VAL A 129 16.39 -27.90 0.38
CA VAL A 129 15.65 -26.79 -0.27
C VAL A 129 14.98 -25.88 0.76
N VAL A 130 14.34 -26.47 1.78
CA VAL A 130 13.63 -25.67 2.80
C VAL A 130 14.61 -24.96 3.74
N THR A 131 15.71 -25.63 4.11
CA THR A 131 16.81 -25.00 4.85
C THR A 131 17.39 -23.79 4.08
N GLU A 132 17.55 -23.94 2.75
CA GLU A 132 18.03 -22.84 1.91
C GLU A 132 17.00 -21.68 1.83
N ILE A 133 15.71 -21.98 1.74
CA ILE A 133 14.65 -20.98 1.82
C ILE A 133 14.73 -20.22 3.15
N ALA A 134 14.94 -20.94 4.27
CA ALA A 134 15.09 -20.32 5.59
C ALA A 134 16.35 -19.43 5.66
N ARG A 135 17.48 -19.91 5.14
CA ARG A 135 18.75 -19.16 5.06
C ARG A 135 18.60 -17.86 4.27
N LEU A 136 18.01 -17.93 3.07
CA LEU A 136 17.79 -16.74 2.22
C LEU A 136 16.90 -15.72 2.90
N ARG A 137 15.85 -16.17 3.57
CA ARG A 137 14.93 -15.31 4.30
C ARG A 137 15.59 -14.63 5.50
N SER A 138 16.23 -15.41 6.37
CA SER A 138 16.87 -14.89 7.59
C SER A 138 18.07 -13.99 7.28
N SER A 139 18.72 -14.17 6.14
CA SER A 139 19.79 -13.28 5.66
C SER A 139 19.31 -12.03 4.93
N GLY A 140 17.99 -11.83 4.80
CA GLY A 140 17.40 -10.65 4.19
C GLY A 140 17.55 -10.55 2.66
N ILE A 141 17.89 -11.66 1.98
CA ILE A 141 18.14 -11.68 0.53
C ILE A 141 16.84 -11.85 -0.25
N ALA A 142 16.08 -12.92 0.07
CA ALA A 142 14.85 -13.28 -0.63
C ALA A 142 13.90 -14.04 0.28
N SER A 143 12.63 -14.09 -0.10
CA SER A 143 11.59 -14.82 0.61
C SER A 143 10.87 -15.79 -0.33
N PRO A 144 11.56 -16.88 -0.78
CA PRO A 144 10.99 -17.82 -1.74
C PRO A 144 9.81 -18.59 -1.15
N LEU A 145 8.97 -19.12 -2.03
CA LEU A 145 7.92 -20.10 -1.82
C LEU A 145 6.71 -19.63 -0.99
N PHE A 146 6.89 -19.10 0.22
CA PHE A 146 5.79 -18.74 1.12
C PHE A 146 6.05 -17.44 1.88
N GLY A 147 4.98 -16.77 2.36
CA GLY A 147 5.07 -15.65 3.29
C GLY A 147 5.20 -16.14 4.73
N PHE A 148 6.04 -15.47 5.53
CA PHE A 148 6.20 -15.72 6.96
C PHE A 148 6.41 -14.41 7.71
N TYR A 149 5.68 -14.22 8.81
CA TYR A 149 5.90 -13.12 9.75
C TYR A 149 5.29 -13.46 11.11
N ILE A 150 5.75 -12.80 12.15
CA ILE A 150 5.10 -12.81 13.47
C ILE A 150 4.09 -11.68 13.50
N GLY A 151 2.85 -11.99 13.81
CA GLY A 151 1.75 -11.02 13.86
C GLY A 151 0.71 -11.40 14.92
N GLN A 152 -0.24 -10.49 15.17
CA GLN A 152 -1.29 -10.73 16.15
C GLN A 152 -2.20 -11.89 15.73
N ASP A 153 -2.55 -12.74 16.68
CA ASP A 153 -3.63 -13.70 16.52
C ASP A 153 -4.97 -12.96 16.48
N ARG A 154 -5.63 -12.98 15.33
CA ARG A 154 -6.89 -12.23 15.10
C ARG A 154 -8.04 -12.62 16.04
N LYS A 155 -8.00 -13.81 16.67
CA LYS A 155 -8.97 -14.23 17.71
C LYS A 155 -8.46 -14.09 19.13
N ASN A 156 -7.19 -13.72 19.30
CA ASN A 156 -6.58 -13.37 20.59
C ASN A 156 -5.52 -12.28 20.37
N VAL A 157 -5.99 -11.05 20.17
CA VAL A 157 -5.16 -9.92 19.70
C VAL A 157 -4.03 -9.50 20.62
N GLU A 158 -3.98 -10.03 21.83
CA GLU A 158 -2.85 -9.81 22.76
C GLU A 158 -1.68 -10.77 22.52
N LYS A 159 -1.86 -11.81 21.67
CA LYS A 159 -0.83 -12.79 21.37
C LYS A 159 -0.19 -12.54 20.00
N MET A 160 1.14 -12.56 19.99
CA MET A 160 1.94 -12.59 18.77
C MET A 160 2.26 -14.04 18.40
N VAL A 161 1.86 -14.45 17.20
CA VAL A 161 1.99 -15.85 16.70
C VAL A 161 2.58 -15.85 15.29
N PRO A 162 3.25 -16.95 14.89
CA PRO A 162 3.69 -17.10 13.51
C PRO A 162 2.52 -17.19 12.56
N GLN A 163 2.66 -16.50 11.44
CA GLN A 163 1.68 -16.51 10.37
C GLN A 163 2.33 -16.95 9.06
N LEU A 164 1.69 -17.88 8.37
CA LEU A 164 2.09 -18.37 7.06
C LEU A 164 1.10 -17.93 6.00
N GLY A 165 1.62 -17.37 4.92
CA GLY A 165 0.85 -16.96 3.75
C GLY A 165 1.31 -17.66 2.48
N GLN A 166 0.42 -17.78 1.50
CA GLN A 166 0.80 -18.20 0.15
C GLN A 166 1.82 -17.22 -0.45
N GLY A 167 2.65 -17.70 -1.39
CA GLY A 167 3.69 -16.88 -2.02
C GLY A 167 4.37 -17.61 -3.17
N GLY A 168 5.61 -17.24 -3.45
CA GLY A 168 6.49 -17.95 -4.37
C GLY A 168 6.30 -17.66 -5.85
N THR A 169 5.38 -16.79 -6.24
CA THR A 169 5.15 -16.35 -7.62
C THR A 169 5.72 -14.94 -7.86
N SER A 170 6.14 -14.66 -9.07
CA SER A 170 6.79 -13.41 -9.48
C SER A 170 5.87 -12.45 -10.24
N LEU A 171 4.91 -12.97 -11.00
CA LEU A 171 3.90 -12.15 -11.66
C LEU A 171 2.94 -11.52 -10.64
N PRO A 172 2.35 -10.35 -10.94
CA PRO A 172 1.57 -9.58 -9.97
C PRO A 172 0.33 -10.29 -9.42
N ASP A 173 -0.21 -11.27 -10.16
CA ASP A 173 -1.34 -12.09 -9.75
C ASP A 173 -1.26 -13.49 -10.35
N ARG A 174 -1.90 -14.49 -9.67
CA ARG A 174 -2.00 -15.85 -10.16
C ARG A 174 -2.62 -15.95 -11.54
N ASP A 175 -3.58 -15.07 -11.85
CA ASP A 175 -4.30 -15.07 -13.11
C ASP A 175 -3.38 -14.87 -14.32
N TYR A 176 -2.29 -14.11 -14.17
CA TYR A 176 -1.29 -13.96 -15.24
C TYR A 176 -0.58 -15.26 -15.63
N TYR A 177 -0.54 -16.28 -14.76
CA TYR A 177 -0.02 -17.61 -15.10
C TYR A 177 -1.07 -18.50 -15.76
N LEU A 178 -2.35 -18.28 -15.47
CA LEU A 178 -3.45 -19.20 -15.76
C LEU A 178 -4.26 -18.78 -16.99
N LYS A 179 -4.31 -17.48 -17.31
CA LYS A 179 -5.04 -16.93 -18.45
C LYS A 179 -4.19 -16.92 -19.70
N ASN A 180 -4.86 -17.09 -20.85
CA ASN A 180 -4.25 -17.11 -22.18
C ASN A 180 -4.74 -15.96 -23.08
N ASP A 181 -5.31 -14.89 -22.50
CA ASP A 181 -5.61 -13.69 -23.26
C ASP A 181 -4.32 -12.98 -23.73
N ALA A 182 -4.45 -12.14 -24.76
CA ALA A 182 -3.30 -11.51 -25.41
C ALA A 182 -2.39 -10.71 -24.44
N ARG A 183 -3.00 -10.07 -23.43
CA ARG A 183 -2.24 -9.32 -22.41
C ARG A 183 -1.47 -10.27 -21.50
N SER A 184 -2.13 -11.32 -20.99
CA SER A 184 -1.48 -12.30 -20.12
C SER A 184 -0.32 -12.99 -20.82
N VAL A 185 -0.50 -13.41 -22.08
CA VAL A 185 0.56 -14.01 -22.91
C VAL A 185 1.73 -13.06 -23.11
N LYS A 186 1.46 -11.79 -23.45
CA LYS A 186 2.53 -10.75 -23.56
C LYS A 186 3.34 -10.61 -22.28
N ILE A 187 2.67 -10.62 -21.13
CA ILE A 187 3.33 -10.51 -19.82
C ILE A 187 4.12 -11.77 -19.48
N GLN A 188 3.60 -12.96 -19.77
CA GLN A 188 4.31 -14.24 -19.59
C GLN A 188 5.61 -14.28 -20.40
N GLU A 189 5.55 -13.87 -21.68
CA GLU A 189 6.74 -13.84 -22.55
C GLU A 189 7.77 -12.80 -22.06
N ALA A 190 7.31 -11.61 -21.63
CA ALA A 190 8.20 -10.60 -21.04
C ALA A 190 8.85 -11.09 -19.74
N PHE A 191 8.11 -11.82 -18.94
CA PHE A 191 8.62 -12.44 -17.71
C PHE A 191 9.68 -13.48 -18.03
N LYS A 192 9.42 -14.43 -18.93
CA LYS A 192 10.41 -15.44 -19.35
C LYS A 192 11.67 -14.79 -19.93
N LYS A 193 11.52 -13.74 -20.72
CA LYS A 193 12.65 -12.96 -21.24
C LYS A 193 13.44 -12.31 -20.11
N TYR A 194 12.78 -11.73 -19.11
CA TYR A 194 13.44 -11.12 -17.96
C TYR A 194 14.23 -12.15 -17.14
N VAL A 195 13.63 -13.30 -16.85
CA VAL A 195 14.32 -14.41 -16.15
C VAL A 195 15.58 -14.83 -16.93
N ALA A 196 15.45 -15.13 -18.21
CA ALA A 196 16.58 -15.52 -19.06
C ALA A 196 17.68 -14.45 -19.10
N THR A 197 17.30 -13.16 -19.15
CA THR A 197 18.25 -12.05 -19.15
C THR A 197 19.07 -12.01 -17.85
N LEU A 198 18.42 -12.13 -16.69
CA LEU A 198 19.13 -12.11 -15.41
C LEU A 198 20.09 -13.31 -15.25
N PHE A 199 19.69 -14.51 -15.68
CA PHE A 199 20.61 -15.66 -15.71
C PHE A 199 21.82 -15.42 -16.65
N ALA A 200 21.56 -14.91 -17.86
CA ALA A 200 22.64 -14.62 -18.81
C ALA A 200 23.66 -13.59 -18.27
N LEU A 201 23.18 -12.58 -17.52
CA LEU A 201 24.03 -11.57 -16.86
C LEU A 201 24.97 -12.15 -15.80
N THR A 202 24.73 -13.39 -15.33
CA THR A 202 25.64 -14.12 -14.42
C THR A 202 26.55 -15.13 -15.14
N GLY A 203 26.60 -15.08 -16.46
CA GLY A 203 27.44 -15.96 -17.27
C GLY A 203 26.77 -17.27 -17.70
N THR A 204 25.48 -17.48 -17.42
CA THR A 204 24.73 -18.65 -17.90
C THR A 204 24.60 -18.59 -19.42
N PRO A 205 24.97 -19.65 -20.17
CA PRO A 205 24.80 -19.70 -21.63
C PRO A 205 23.34 -19.44 -22.05
N GLU A 206 23.13 -18.79 -23.19
CA GLU A 206 21.81 -18.32 -23.64
C GLU A 206 20.75 -19.45 -23.71
N ALA A 207 21.13 -20.60 -24.24
CA ALA A 207 20.20 -21.75 -24.34
C ALA A 207 19.78 -22.24 -22.94
N GLN A 208 20.71 -22.32 -22.00
CA GLN A 208 20.45 -22.72 -20.61
C GLN A 208 19.64 -21.63 -19.87
N ALA A 209 19.92 -20.35 -20.10
CA ALA A 209 19.17 -19.25 -19.50
C ALA A 209 17.68 -19.26 -19.96
N LYS A 210 17.41 -19.59 -21.23
CA LYS A 210 16.04 -19.79 -21.74
C LYS A 210 15.37 -21.01 -21.10
N ALA A 211 16.09 -22.12 -20.95
CA ALA A 211 15.59 -23.32 -20.28
C ALA A 211 15.28 -23.04 -18.80
N ASN A 212 16.15 -22.29 -18.10
CA ASN A 212 15.93 -21.86 -16.73
C ASN A 212 14.66 -20.99 -16.60
N ALA A 213 14.42 -20.10 -17.57
CA ALA A 213 13.23 -19.25 -17.59
C ALA A 213 11.94 -20.07 -17.72
N GLU A 214 11.94 -21.08 -18.57
CA GLU A 214 10.78 -21.99 -18.69
C GLU A 214 10.59 -22.81 -17.40
N THR A 215 11.67 -23.32 -16.83
CA THR A 215 11.66 -24.06 -15.56
C THR A 215 11.03 -23.23 -14.43
N VAL A 216 11.44 -21.96 -14.28
CA VAL A 216 10.88 -21.03 -13.30
C VAL A 216 9.41 -20.79 -13.56
N PHE A 217 9.04 -20.48 -14.82
CA PHE A 217 7.66 -20.20 -15.18
C PHE A 217 6.73 -21.38 -14.88
N GLN A 218 7.12 -22.61 -15.22
CA GLN A 218 6.32 -23.79 -14.97
C GLN A 218 6.18 -24.12 -13.49
N LEU A 219 7.23 -23.92 -12.68
CA LEU A 219 7.15 -24.11 -11.24
C LEU A 219 6.23 -23.06 -10.60
N GLU A 220 6.38 -21.79 -10.96
CA GLU A 220 5.54 -20.71 -10.44
C GLU A 220 4.09 -20.84 -10.89
N LYS A 221 3.84 -21.38 -12.11
CA LYS A 221 2.47 -21.68 -12.59
C LYS A 221 1.79 -22.74 -11.70
N LYS A 222 2.49 -23.80 -11.33
CA LYS A 222 1.96 -24.80 -10.38
C LYS A 222 1.65 -24.20 -9.01
N LEU A 223 2.49 -23.28 -8.51
CA LEU A 223 2.20 -22.55 -7.28
C LEU A 223 0.96 -21.66 -7.45
N ALA A 224 0.83 -20.96 -8.57
CA ALA A 224 -0.32 -20.10 -8.88
C ALA A 224 -1.65 -20.89 -8.95
N GLU A 225 -1.63 -22.11 -9.46
CA GLU A 225 -2.79 -23.03 -9.47
C GLU A 225 -3.30 -23.33 -8.05
N ALA A 226 -2.37 -23.46 -7.09
CA ALA A 226 -2.68 -23.75 -5.69
C ALA A 226 -3.05 -22.51 -4.84
N GLN A 227 -2.80 -21.31 -5.32
CA GLN A 227 -3.08 -20.08 -4.59
C GLN A 227 -4.59 -19.76 -4.55
N MET A 228 -5.04 -19.18 -3.45
CA MET A 228 -6.35 -18.54 -3.34
C MET A 228 -6.41 -17.28 -4.19
N ALA A 229 -7.57 -16.99 -4.77
CA ALA A 229 -7.81 -15.73 -5.47
C ALA A 229 -7.84 -14.53 -4.50
N ARG A 230 -7.48 -13.32 -4.99
CA ARG A 230 -7.46 -12.10 -4.16
C ARG A 230 -8.78 -11.80 -3.47
N VAL A 231 -9.90 -11.97 -4.15
CA VAL A 231 -11.24 -11.79 -3.57
C VAL A 231 -11.47 -12.71 -2.38
N GLU A 232 -11.01 -13.97 -2.45
CA GLU A 232 -11.16 -14.93 -1.35
C GLU A 232 -10.29 -14.56 -0.15
N MET A 233 -9.09 -14.01 -0.41
CA MET A 233 -8.16 -13.57 0.64
C MET A 233 -8.68 -12.37 1.45
N ARG A 234 -9.69 -11.64 0.96
CA ARG A 234 -10.33 -10.54 1.69
C ARG A 234 -11.19 -11.02 2.88
N ASP A 235 -11.62 -12.27 2.88
CA ASP A 235 -12.41 -12.82 3.97
C ASP A 235 -11.50 -13.24 5.14
N PRO A 236 -11.52 -12.52 6.28
CA PRO A 236 -10.63 -12.80 7.39
C PRO A 236 -10.91 -14.14 8.09
N TYR A 237 -12.12 -14.71 7.96
CA TYR A 237 -12.43 -16.06 8.47
C TYR A 237 -11.84 -17.14 7.57
N LYS A 238 -11.89 -16.98 6.24
CA LYS A 238 -11.27 -17.94 5.30
C LYS A 238 -9.76 -18.03 5.47
N THR A 239 -9.13 -16.90 5.80
CA THR A 239 -7.68 -16.82 6.00
C THR A 239 -7.25 -17.03 7.47
N TYR A 240 -8.17 -17.37 8.36
CA TYR A 240 -7.86 -17.71 9.75
C TYR A 240 -7.94 -19.23 9.97
N ASN A 241 -6.83 -19.92 9.80
CA ASN A 241 -6.73 -21.35 10.06
C ASN A 241 -5.61 -21.57 11.08
N LYS A 242 -5.99 -21.75 12.35
CA LYS A 242 -5.05 -21.99 13.44
C LYS A 242 -4.84 -23.48 13.62
N PHE A 243 -3.59 -23.92 13.56
CA PHE A 243 -3.18 -25.28 13.79
C PHE A 243 -2.30 -25.39 15.04
N ALA A 244 -2.39 -26.52 15.75
CA ALA A 244 -1.30 -26.93 16.62
C ALA A 244 -0.06 -27.15 15.76
N PHE A 245 1.11 -26.71 16.24
CA PHE A 245 2.34 -26.79 15.47
C PHE A 245 2.66 -28.23 15.01
N ALA A 246 2.55 -29.21 15.92
CA ALA A 246 2.80 -30.63 15.61
C ALA A 246 1.85 -31.16 14.52
N GLU A 247 0.56 -30.79 14.57
CA GLU A 247 -0.43 -31.16 13.55
C GLU A 247 -0.04 -30.62 12.17
N PHE A 248 0.31 -29.34 12.09
CA PHE A 248 0.68 -28.73 10.81
C PHE A 248 1.99 -29.31 10.25
N ASN A 249 2.97 -29.58 11.12
CA ASN A 249 4.21 -30.24 10.73
C ASN A 249 3.94 -31.66 10.18
N GLN A 250 3.00 -32.40 10.75
CA GLN A 250 2.59 -33.72 10.24
C GLN A 250 1.85 -33.65 8.91
N LYS A 251 1.03 -32.61 8.69
CA LYS A 251 0.30 -32.40 7.42
C LYS A 251 1.22 -32.00 6.26
N THR A 252 2.33 -31.32 6.57
CA THR A 252 3.25 -30.75 5.58
C THR A 252 4.71 -31.13 5.91
N PRO A 253 5.05 -32.45 5.97
CA PRO A 253 6.32 -32.94 6.52
C PRO A 253 7.55 -32.53 5.71
N ALA A 254 7.41 -32.25 4.41
CA ALA A 254 8.53 -31.84 3.56
C ALA A 254 9.08 -30.45 3.94
N PHE A 255 8.30 -29.63 4.62
CA PHE A 255 8.77 -28.34 5.14
C PHE A 255 9.65 -28.50 6.38
N ASN A 256 9.54 -29.60 7.12
CA ASN A 256 10.27 -29.81 8.37
C ASN A 256 10.26 -28.57 9.27
N TRP A 257 9.05 -28.11 9.65
CA TRP A 257 8.88 -26.83 10.34
C TRP A 257 9.71 -26.68 11.60
N ALA A 258 9.98 -27.78 12.32
CA ALA A 258 10.83 -27.74 13.50
C ALA A 258 12.25 -27.26 13.16
N LEU A 259 12.86 -27.84 12.11
CA LEU A 259 14.16 -27.41 11.60
C LEU A 259 14.09 -25.99 11.00
N THR A 260 13.03 -25.69 10.26
CA THR A 260 12.83 -24.35 9.67
C THR A 260 12.79 -23.24 10.73
N PHE A 261 12.10 -23.45 11.85
CA PHE A 261 12.10 -22.47 12.95
C PHE A 261 13.47 -22.37 13.64
N GLN A 262 14.17 -23.50 13.77
CA GLN A 262 15.57 -23.49 14.25
C GLN A 262 16.50 -22.71 13.30
N ASP A 263 16.36 -22.90 11.99
CA ASP A 263 17.11 -22.14 10.97
C ASP A 263 16.76 -20.64 10.97
N PHE A 264 15.55 -20.26 11.38
CA PHE A 264 15.18 -18.87 11.63
C PHE A 264 15.82 -18.27 12.90
N GLY A 265 16.36 -19.11 13.79
CA GLY A 265 16.95 -18.69 15.06
C GLY A 265 15.95 -18.66 16.23
N THR A 266 14.87 -19.45 16.17
CA THR A 266 13.87 -19.56 17.24
C THR A 266 13.41 -20.99 17.48
N THR A 267 12.65 -21.20 18.54
CA THR A 267 12.04 -22.51 18.83
C THR A 267 10.67 -22.65 18.15
N ALA A 268 10.26 -23.89 17.95
CA ALA A 268 8.92 -24.19 17.44
C ALA A 268 7.84 -23.63 18.41
N PRO A 269 6.84 -22.91 17.90
CA PRO A 269 5.75 -22.39 18.70
C PRO A 269 4.69 -23.45 19.01
N ASP A 270 3.79 -23.20 19.96
CA ASP A 270 2.65 -24.11 20.24
C ASP A 270 1.65 -24.17 19.08
N SER A 271 1.46 -23.06 18.39
CA SER A 271 0.48 -22.93 17.32
C SER A 271 0.94 -21.98 16.22
N ILE A 272 0.37 -22.14 15.02
CA ILE A 272 0.65 -21.36 13.84
C ILE A 272 -0.63 -21.00 13.11
N LEU A 273 -0.71 -19.79 12.56
CA LEU A 273 -1.81 -19.35 11.69
C LEU A 273 -1.42 -19.55 10.23
N VAL A 274 -2.26 -20.23 9.48
CA VAL A 274 -2.03 -20.53 8.07
C VAL A 274 -3.13 -19.88 7.23
N GLY A 275 -2.76 -18.91 6.39
CA GLY A 275 -3.72 -18.17 5.57
C GLY A 275 -4.35 -19.00 4.45
N ALA A 276 -3.60 -19.97 3.90
CA ALA A 276 -4.03 -20.79 2.77
C ALA A 276 -3.56 -22.25 2.94
N PRO A 277 -4.22 -23.08 3.77
CA PRO A 277 -3.76 -24.45 4.05
C PRO A 277 -3.57 -25.31 2.79
N LYS A 278 -4.49 -25.25 1.83
CA LYS A 278 -4.40 -26.00 0.57
C LYS A 278 -3.16 -25.65 -0.27
N PHE A 279 -2.73 -24.40 -0.22
CA PHE A 279 -1.48 -23.99 -0.86
C PHE A 279 -0.28 -24.70 -0.24
N PHE A 280 -0.23 -24.81 1.10
CA PHE A 280 0.87 -25.49 1.79
C PHE A 280 0.87 -27.00 1.55
N GLU A 281 -0.31 -27.63 1.43
CA GLU A 281 -0.44 -29.04 1.05
C GLU A 281 0.10 -29.26 -0.37
N ALA A 282 -0.24 -28.41 -1.32
CA ALA A 282 0.26 -28.46 -2.69
C ALA A 282 1.77 -28.19 -2.76
N ALA A 283 2.27 -27.20 -2.06
CA ALA A 283 3.70 -26.88 -1.98
C ALA A 283 4.50 -28.01 -1.32
N ASN A 284 3.95 -28.67 -0.29
CA ASN A 284 4.54 -29.86 0.32
C ASN A 284 4.70 -31.01 -0.70
N LYS A 285 3.65 -31.27 -1.49
CA LYS A 285 3.72 -32.26 -2.58
C LYS A 285 4.78 -31.87 -3.60
N MET A 286 4.86 -30.60 -3.99
CA MET A 286 5.87 -30.12 -4.93
C MET A 286 7.30 -30.31 -4.38
N LEU A 287 7.53 -30.05 -3.08
CA LEU A 287 8.83 -30.29 -2.44
C LEU A 287 9.25 -31.75 -2.50
N ILE A 288 8.31 -32.70 -2.42
CA ILE A 288 8.56 -34.15 -2.52
C ILE A 288 8.82 -34.58 -3.97
N GLU A 289 7.99 -34.11 -4.91
CA GLU A 289 7.97 -34.64 -6.28
C GLU A 289 8.97 -33.97 -7.23
N THR A 290 9.19 -32.64 -7.04
CA THR A 290 10.03 -31.86 -7.96
C THR A 290 11.51 -32.14 -7.77
N PRO A 291 12.29 -32.34 -8.85
CA PRO A 291 13.74 -32.55 -8.78
C PRO A 291 14.47 -31.37 -8.10
N VAL A 292 15.57 -31.69 -7.39
CA VAL A 292 16.37 -30.66 -6.71
C VAL A 292 16.92 -29.60 -7.69
N GLU A 293 17.28 -30.01 -8.91
CA GLU A 293 17.78 -29.06 -9.93
C GLU A 293 16.76 -28.00 -10.33
N THR A 294 15.48 -28.36 -10.37
CA THR A 294 14.38 -27.37 -10.59
C THR A 294 14.32 -26.38 -9.43
N TRP A 295 14.45 -26.84 -8.18
CA TRP A 295 14.50 -25.97 -7.01
C TRP A 295 15.72 -25.07 -6.99
N LYS A 296 16.91 -25.57 -7.38
CA LYS A 296 18.11 -24.72 -7.53
C LYS A 296 17.85 -23.57 -8.48
N THR A 297 17.29 -23.85 -9.65
CA THR A 297 16.94 -22.83 -10.65
C THR A 297 15.96 -21.80 -10.08
N TYR A 298 14.93 -22.25 -9.38
CA TYR A 298 13.95 -21.38 -8.75
C TYR A 298 14.54 -20.53 -7.61
N LEU A 299 15.39 -21.10 -6.75
CA LEU A 299 16.05 -20.36 -5.66
C LEU A 299 17.04 -19.32 -6.22
N ALA A 300 17.84 -19.69 -7.22
CA ALA A 300 18.73 -18.77 -7.91
C ALA A 300 17.95 -17.61 -8.57
N TRP A 301 16.82 -17.90 -9.21
CA TRP A 301 15.90 -16.88 -9.72
C TRP A 301 15.44 -15.92 -8.62
N ASN A 302 15.03 -16.41 -7.46
CA ASN A 302 14.59 -15.57 -6.35
C ASN A 302 15.71 -14.65 -5.84
N VAL A 303 16.96 -15.14 -5.77
CA VAL A 303 18.12 -14.30 -5.44
C VAL A 303 18.33 -13.21 -6.50
N LEU A 304 18.36 -13.60 -7.78
CA LEU A 304 18.54 -12.67 -8.90
C LEU A 304 17.47 -11.59 -8.92
N ARG A 305 16.20 -11.98 -8.86
CA ARG A 305 15.07 -11.05 -8.89
C ARG A 305 15.10 -10.07 -7.72
N SER A 306 15.33 -10.57 -6.51
CA SER A 306 15.33 -9.74 -5.31
C SER A 306 16.51 -8.78 -5.25
N SER A 307 17.61 -9.11 -5.90
CA SER A 307 18.86 -8.34 -5.88
C SER A 307 19.03 -7.40 -7.07
N ALA A 308 18.38 -7.66 -8.20
CA ALA A 308 18.63 -6.98 -9.48
C ALA A 308 18.56 -5.45 -9.39
N GLY A 309 17.68 -4.89 -8.55
CA GLY A 309 17.54 -3.44 -8.34
C GLY A 309 18.72 -2.76 -7.64
N TYR A 310 19.60 -3.56 -7.00
CA TYR A 310 20.73 -3.10 -6.18
C TYR A 310 22.10 -3.37 -6.82
N LEU A 311 22.12 -4.11 -7.92
CA LEU A 311 23.34 -4.49 -8.64
C LEU A 311 23.68 -3.47 -9.74
N SER A 312 24.65 -3.81 -10.61
CA SER A 312 25.08 -2.96 -11.72
C SER A 312 23.98 -2.66 -12.73
N SER A 313 24.22 -1.64 -13.56
CA SER A 313 23.21 -1.09 -14.47
C SER A 313 22.59 -2.11 -15.45
N PRO A 314 23.26 -3.18 -15.94
CA PRO A 314 22.61 -4.19 -16.76
C PRO A 314 21.43 -4.88 -16.06
N PHE A 315 21.57 -5.21 -14.78
CA PHE A 315 20.51 -5.83 -13.96
C PHE A 315 19.34 -4.86 -13.73
N VAL A 316 19.66 -3.61 -13.38
CA VAL A 316 18.65 -2.54 -13.20
C VAL A 316 17.89 -2.29 -14.50
N LYS A 317 18.57 -2.24 -15.64
CA LYS A 317 17.95 -2.06 -16.97
C LYS A 317 17.05 -3.25 -17.34
N ALA A 318 17.47 -4.49 -17.07
CA ALA A 318 16.65 -5.67 -17.31
C ALA A 318 15.35 -5.65 -16.47
N SER A 319 15.46 -5.29 -15.20
CA SER A 319 14.30 -5.13 -14.30
C SER A 319 13.36 -4.03 -14.79
N PHE A 320 13.90 -2.91 -15.23
CA PHE A 320 13.11 -1.80 -15.76
C PHE A 320 12.41 -2.18 -17.07
N ALA A 321 13.08 -2.85 -18.00
CA ALA A 321 12.49 -3.31 -19.27
C ALA A 321 11.29 -4.25 -19.04
N TYR A 322 11.36 -5.13 -18.03
CA TYR A 322 10.22 -5.95 -17.62
C TYR A 322 9.10 -5.10 -16.99
N SER A 323 9.44 -4.18 -16.08
CA SER A 323 8.49 -3.27 -15.45
C SER A 323 7.73 -2.41 -16.46
N GLN A 324 8.38 -2.01 -17.56
CA GLN A 324 7.74 -1.25 -18.66
C GLN A 324 6.59 -2.02 -19.31
N VAL A 325 6.71 -3.32 -19.46
CA VAL A 325 5.64 -4.15 -20.05
C VAL A 325 4.42 -4.22 -19.10
N LEU A 326 4.67 -4.25 -17.79
CA LEU A 326 3.61 -4.31 -16.79
C LEU A 326 2.87 -2.98 -16.63
N SER A 327 3.62 -1.87 -16.64
CA SER A 327 3.13 -0.56 -16.19
C SER A 327 2.99 0.49 -17.29
N GLY A 328 3.61 0.27 -18.47
CA GLY A 328 3.68 1.27 -19.55
C GLY A 328 4.68 2.41 -19.29
N GLN A 329 5.41 2.41 -18.15
CA GLN A 329 6.39 3.44 -17.80
C GLN A 329 7.45 3.61 -18.90
N LYS A 330 7.71 4.85 -19.33
CA LYS A 330 8.57 5.10 -20.50
C LYS A 330 10.03 5.30 -20.14
N VAL A 331 10.30 5.97 -19.01
CA VAL A 331 11.65 6.34 -18.58
C VAL A 331 11.81 5.97 -17.10
N GLN A 332 12.96 5.41 -16.74
CA GLN A 332 13.27 5.12 -15.34
C GLN A 332 13.48 6.43 -14.57
N ALA A 333 12.94 6.52 -13.36
CA ALA A 333 13.19 7.66 -12.48
C ALA A 333 14.71 7.85 -12.24
N PRO A 334 15.20 9.08 -12.11
CA PRO A 334 16.62 9.37 -11.84
C PRO A 334 17.15 8.62 -10.63
N ARG A 335 18.45 8.26 -10.63
CA ARG A 335 19.05 7.49 -9.54
C ARG A 335 18.82 8.13 -8.18
N TRP A 336 19.02 9.44 -8.05
CA TRP A 336 18.82 10.14 -6.78
C TRP A 336 17.41 9.94 -6.24
N GLN A 337 16.39 10.00 -7.11
CA GLN A 337 14.98 9.83 -6.71
C GLN A 337 14.71 8.39 -6.23
N ARG A 338 15.23 7.40 -6.97
CA ARG A 338 15.13 5.99 -6.57
C ARG A 338 15.85 5.71 -5.26
N MET A 339 17.04 6.28 -5.06
CA MET A 339 17.84 6.07 -3.86
C MET A 339 17.30 6.84 -2.65
N SER A 340 16.67 8.00 -2.85
CA SER A 340 15.92 8.69 -1.79
C SER A 340 14.72 7.84 -1.30
N ALA A 341 13.96 7.29 -2.23
CA ALA A 341 12.86 6.37 -1.89
C ALA A 341 13.36 5.08 -1.21
N MET A 342 14.52 4.57 -1.65
CA MET A 342 15.14 3.40 -1.03
C MET A 342 15.63 3.69 0.41
N THR A 343 16.15 4.88 0.66
CA THR A 343 16.56 5.31 2.00
C THR A 343 15.34 5.38 2.93
N ASP A 344 14.22 5.94 2.47
CA ASP A 344 12.96 5.93 3.23
C ASP A 344 12.43 4.51 3.46
N GLY A 345 12.44 3.65 2.46
CA GLY A 345 12.01 2.26 2.59
C GLY A 345 12.87 1.42 3.52
N THR A 346 14.16 1.72 3.66
CA THR A 346 15.11 0.93 4.47
C THR A 346 15.28 1.48 5.89
N LEU A 347 15.40 2.81 6.03
CA LEU A 347 15.68 3.52 7.28
C LEU A 347 14.53 4.45 7.67
N GLY A 348 13.29 4.07 7.35
CA GLY A 348 12.12 4.93 7.32
C GLY A 348 11.88 5.78 8.56
N GLU A 349 11.97 5.24 9.77
CA GLU A 349 11.78 6.05 10.98
C GLU A 349 13.01 6.90 11.33
N LEU A 350 14.23 6.50 10.95
CA LEU A 350 15.40 7.38 11.09
C LEU A 350 15.26 8.61 10.18
N LEU A 351 14.96 8.38 8.90
CA LEU A 351 14.67 9.47 7.96
C LEU A 351 13.43 10.26 8.38
N GLY A 352 12.42 9.57 8.91
CA GLY A 352 11.18 10.16 9.41
C GLY A 352 11.39 11.19 10.52
N GLN A 353 12.35 10.98 11.44
CA GLN A 353 12.72 11.94 12.47
C GLN A 353 13.20 13.27 11.85
N LEU A 354 14.09 13.18 10.86
CA LEU A 354 14.62 14.35 10.15
C LEU A 354 13.53 15.07 9.33
N TYR A 355 12.65 14.27 8.69
CA TYR A 355 11.54 14.80 7.90
C TYR A 355 10.55 15.58 8.77
N VAL A 356 10.12 15.00 9.89
CA VAL A 356 9.15 15.61 10.81
C VAL A 356 9.71 16.89 11.43
N ALA A 357 10.96 16.87 11.88
CA ALA A 357 11.60 18.05 12.45
C ALA A 357 11.60 19.26 11.50
N LYS A 358 11.66 19.01 10.18
CA LYS A 358 11.76 20.07 9.18
C LYS A 358 10.40 20.43 8.53
N TYR A 359 9.52 19.47 8.29
CA TYR A 359 8.36 19.65 7.42
C TYR A 359 6.99 19.48 8.11
N PHE A 360 6.93 19.01 9.37
CA PHE A 360 5.67 18.82 10.06
C PHE A 360 5.50 19.75 11.24
N LYS A 361 4.51 20.65 11.15
CA LYS A 361 4.26 21.67 12.18
C LYS A 361 3.29 21.17 13.24
N PRO A 362 3.49 21.53 14.54
CA PRO A 362 2.58 21.16 15.65
C PRO A 362 1.12 21.59 15.43
N GLU A 363 0.88 22.74 14.75
CA GLU A 363 -0.45 23.25 14.45
C GLU A 363 -1.23 22.32 13.53
N ALA A 364 -0.55 21.66 12.58
CA ALA A 364 -1.17 20.66 11.72
C ALA A 364 -1.67 19.45 12.53
N LYS A 365 -0.87 18.95 13.49
CA LYS A 365 -1.28 17.86 14.39
C LYS A 365 -2.51 18.25 15.22
N ALA A 366 -2.53 19.46 15.80
CA ALA A 366 -3.65 19.95 16.58
C ALA A 366 -4.95 20.05 15.78
N ARG A 367 -4.88 20.60 14.56
CA ARG A 367 -6.05 20.71 13.66
C ARG A 367 -6.56 19.33 13.24
N MET A 368 -5.67 18.37 12.98
CA MET A 368 -6.05 17.00 12.66
C MET A 368 -6.76 16.30 13.81
N ILE A 369 -6.32 16.49 15.05
CA ILE A 369 -6.99 15.95 16.26
C ILE A 369 -8.42 16.46 16.33
N GLU A 370 -8.64 17.75 16.08
CA GLU A 370 -9.98 18.35 16.03
C GLU A 370 -10.84 17.73 14.94
N LEU A 371 -10.31 17.59 13.70
CA LEU A 371 -11.03 16.96 12.59
C LEU A 371 -11.44 15.53 12.92
N VAL A 372 -10.52 14.70 13.44
CA VAL A 372 -10.81 13.32 13.86
C VAL A 372 -11.92 13.28 14.91
N ALA A 373 -11.89 14.16 15.91
CA ALA A 373 -12.93 14.24 16.94
C ALA A 373 -14.30 14.62 16.36
N ASN A 374 -14.33 15.56 15.41
CA ASN A 374 -15.56 16.00 14.76
C ASN A 374 -16.15 14.91 13.84
N LEU A 375 -15.30 14.19 13.08
CA LEU A 375 -15.75 13.07 12.27
C LEU A 375 -16.28 11.91 13.12
N ARG A 376 -15.64 11.62 14.27
CA ARG A 376 -16.15 10.61 15.22
C ARG A 376 -17.56 10.98 15.72
N LYS A 377 -17.79 12.24 16.08
CA LYS A 377 -19.13 12.73 16.47
C LYS A 377 -20.13 12.59 15.32
N ALA A 378 -19.75 13.00 14.11
CA ALA A 378 -20.61 12.88 12.93
C ALA A 378 -20.96 11.42 12.62
N PHE A 379 -20.00 10.51 12.72
CA PHE A 379 -20.26 9.09 12.52
C PHE A 379 -21.21 8.50 13.57
N ALA A 380 -21.05 8.89 14.84
CA ALA A 380 -21.97 8.48 15.89
C ALA A 380 -23.41 8.96 15.62
N VAL A 381 -23.58 10.21 15.14
CA VAL A 381 -24.89 10.76 14.72
C VAL A 381 -25.48 9.93 13.58
N ARG A 382 -24.67 9.57 12.57
CA ARG A 382 -25.13 8.76 11.44
C ARG A 382 -25.54 7.36 11.85
N ILE A 383 -24.72 6.65 12.65
CA ILE A 383 -25.06 5.31 13.17
C ILE A 383 -26.41 5.34 13.89
N ASN A 384 -26.66 6.34 14.73
CA ASN A 384 -27.94 6.48 15.43
C ASN A 384 -29.14 6.70 14.48
N LYS A 385 -28.94 7.39 13.36
CA LYS A 385 -29.98 7.66 12.36
C LYS A 385 -30.26 6.49 11.40
N LEU A 386 -29.44 5.41 11.39
CA LEU A 386 -29.67 4.27 10.49
C LEU A 386 -31.01 3.57 10.84
N ASP A 387 -31.87 3.48 9.85
CA ASP A 387 -33.21 2.84 9.98
C ASP A 387 -33.16 1.32 9.82
N TRP A 388 -32.13 0.80 9.21
CA TRP A 388 -31.97 -0.62 8.91
C TRP A 388 -31.27 -1.42 10.01
N MET A 389 -30.58 -0.75 10.95
CA MET A 389 -29.79 -1.35 12.01
C MET A 389 -30.54 -1.35 13.34
N SER A 390 -30.59 -2.48 14.04
CA SER A 390 -31.19 -2.62 15.36
C SER A 390 -30.45 -1.82 16.44
N ALA A 391 -31.14 -1.54 17.55
CA ALA A 391 -30.53 -0.85 18.69
C ALA A 391 -29.32 -1.59 19.27
N GLU A 392 -29.40 -2.93 19.34
CA GLU A 392 -28.30 -3.79 19.82
C GLU A 392 -27.04 -3.63 18.96
N THR A 393 -27.19 -3.69 17.64
CA THR A 393 -26.03 -3.55 16.72
C THR A 393 -25.49 -2.11 16.73
N LYS A 394 -26.36 -1.08 16.85
CA LYS A 394 -25.95 0.32 17.00
C LYS A 394 -25.08 0.53 18.24
N GLU A 395 -25.48 -0.04 19.38
CA GLU A 395 -24.68 0.05 20.62
C GLU A 395 -23.28 -0.50 20.44
N LYS A 396 -23.15 -1.69 19.83
CA LYS A 396 -21.85 -2.32 19.55
C LYS A 396 -21.03 -1.54 18.54
N ALA A 397 -21.67 -0.98 17.51
CA ALA A 397 -21.02 -0.13 16.52
C ALA A 397 -20.47 1.16 17.15
N LEU A 398 -21.25 1.82 18.02
CA LEU A 398 -20.81 3.00 18.77
C LEU A 398 -19.68 2.67 19.74
N ALA A 399 -19.74 1.53 20.43
CA ALA A 399 -18.65 1.07 21.30
C ALA A 399 -17.35 0.88 20.50
N LYS A 400 -17.42 0.29 19.29
CA LYS A 400 -16.27 0.13 18.41
C LYS A 400 -15.72 1.47 17.92
N LEU A 401 -16.59 2.38 17.48
CA LEU A 401 -16.20 3.74 17.05
C LEU A 401 -15.50 4.51 18.17
N ASN A 402 -15.99 4.39 19.42
CA ASN A 402 -15.39 5.07 20.57
C ASN A 402 -14.02 4.50 20.95
N ALA A 403 -13.78 3.22 20.65
CA ALA A 403 -12.51 2.54 20.92
C ALA A 403 -11.42 2.81 19.86
N PHE A 404 -11.71 3.53 18.77
CA PHE A 404 -10.70 3.87 17.77
C PHE A 404 -9.58 4.71 18.36
N THR A 405 -8.34 4.27 18.15
CA THR A 405 -7.15 5.01 18.51
C THR A 405 -6.61 5.78 17.29
N PRO A 406 -6.59 7.13 17.31
CA PRO A 406 -5.99 7.90 16.22
C PRO A 406 -4.48 8.07 16.43
N LYS A 407 -3.70 7.88 15.38
CA LYS A 407 -2.26 8.15 15.29
C LYS A 407 -2.02 9.19 14.20
N ILE A 408 -1.39 10.33 14.54
CA ILE A 408 -1.31 11.49 13.65
C ILE A 408 0.12 12.00 13.55
N GLY A 409 0.61 12.12 12.33
CA GLY A 409 1.89 12.71 11.97
C GLY A 409 3.06 11.75 12.05
N TYR A 410 3.39 11.29 13.25
CA TYR A 410 4.56 10.44 13.52
C TYR A 410 4.39 9.68 14.83
N PRO A 411 5.14 8.56 15.05
CA PRO A 411 5.06 7.77 16.28
C PRO A 411 5.60 8.55 17.49
N ASP A 412 4.90 8.46 18.62
CA ASP A 412 5.35 9.06 19.87
C ASP A 412 6.63 8.38 20.41
N LYS A 413 6.86 7.11 20.05
CA LYS A 413 8.06 6.35 20.33
C LYS A 413 8.68 5.86 19.02
N TRP A 414 9.84 6.38 18.69
CA TRP A 414 10.59 5.97 17.52
C TRP A 414 11.13 4.55 17.66
N LYS A 415 11.18 3.85 16.54
CA LYS A 415 11.78 2.51 16.43
C LYS A 415 13.27 2.59 16.77
N ASN A 416 13.73 1.66 17.60
CA ASN A 416 15.14 1.50 17.89
C ASN A 416 15.81 0.69 16.75
N TYR A 417 16.89 1.23 16.21
CA TYR A 417 17.72 0.59 15.16
C TYR A 417 19.07 0.10 15.71
N ASP A 418 19.17 -0.17 17.00
CA ASP A 418 20.37 -0.74 17.60
C ASP A 418 20.70 -2.08 16.95
N GLY A 419 21.99 -2.34 16.74
CA GLY A 419 22.48 -3.54 16.06
C GLY A 419 22.39 -3.49 14.51
N LEU A 420 21.74 -2.48 13.92
CA LEU A 420 21.80 -2.29 12.47
C LEU A 420 23.01 -1.44 12.10
N GLU A 421 24.02 -2.07 11.52
CA GLU A 421 25.21 -1.40 11.01
C GLU A 421 25.00 -0.92 9.57
N ILE A 422 25.35 0.35 9.31
CA ILE A 422 25.30 0.97 7.98
C ILE A 422 26.71 1.43 7.59
N SER A 423 27.15 0.97 6.42
CA SER A 423 28.46 1.32 5.82
C SER A 423 28.27 2.31 4.67
N ALA A 424 29.13 3.32 4.59
CA ALA A 424 29.13 4.28 3.49
C ALA A 424 29.60 3.68 2.13
N ASN A 425 30.17 2.47 2.14
CA ASN A 425 30.84 1.88 0.98
C ASN A 425 30.20 0.58 0.47
N GLU A 426 29.14 0.08 1.13
CA GLU A 426 28.56 -1.25 0.85
C GLU A 426 27.05 -1.16 0.64
N TYR A 427 26.63 -0.69 -0.52
CA TYR A 427 25.19 -0.52 -0.78
C TYR A 427 24.40 -1.83 -0.63
N TYR A 428 24.77 -2.89 -1.37
CA TYR A 428 24.09 -4.18 -1.25
C TYR A 428 24.24 -4.81 0.14
N GLY A 429 25.41 -4.63 0.77
CA GLY A 429 25.64 -5.04 2.16
C GLY A 429 24.68 -4.38 3.15
N ASN A 430 24.41 -3.10 3.00
CA ASN A 430 23.43 -2.37 3.81
C ASN A 430 22.02 -2.90 3.62
N ILE A 431 21.58 -3.14 2.37
CA ILE A 431 20.27 -3.75 2.07
C ILE A 431 20.12 -5.11 2.75
N ARG A 432 21.15 -5.94 2.64
CA ARG A 432 21.17 -7.29 3.23
C ARG A 432 21.11 -7.22 4.77
N ARG A 433 21.94 -6.39 5.41
CA ARG A 433 21.94 -6.19 6.87
C ARG A 433 20.60 -5.68 7.37
N ALA A 434 20.03 -4.69 6.68
CA ALA A 434 18.72 -4.14 7.04
C ALA A 434 17.60 -5.18 6.90
N GLY A 435 17.61 -6.02 5.86
CA GLY A 435 16.65 -7.10 5.66
C GLY A 435 16.77 -8.17 6.75
N ALA A 436 17.99 -8.61 7.07
CA ALA A 436 18.24 -9.59 8.13
C ALA A 436 17.85 -9.04 9.51
N TRP A 437 18.23 -7.78 9.81
CA TRP A 437 17.85 -7.10 11.04
C TRP A 437 16.33 -6.99 11.17
N GLY A 438 15.64 -6.58 10.09
CA GLY A 438 14.17 -6.47 10.08
C GLY A 438 13.48 -7.82 10.28
N PHE A 439 14.03 -8.90 9.75
CA PHE A 439 13.55 -10.26 10.00
C PHE A 439 13.68 -10.64 11.48
N GLN A 440 14.85 -10.42 12.08
CA GLN A 440 15.09 -10.72 13.49
C GLN A 440 14.24 -9.83 14.43
N GLU A 441 14.05 -8.56 14.11
CA GLU A 441 13.14 -7.65 14.82
C GLU A 441 11.68 -8.15 14.78
N ASN A 442 11.23 -8.67 13.65
CA ASN A 442 9.91 -9.27 13.57
C ASN A 442 9.84 -10.58 14.38
N LEU A 443 10.82 -11.45 14.22
CA LEU A 443 10.89 -12.74 14.93
C LEU A 443 10.92 -12.56 16.45
N ALA A 444 11.64 -11.55 16.93
CA ALA A 444 11.75 -11.21 18.35
C ALA A 444 10.42 -10.80 19.02
N GLN A 445 9.35 -10.61 18.22
CA GLN A 445 8.00 -10.35 18.77
C GLN A 445 7.28 -11.62 19.21
N LEU A 446 7.74 -12.81 18.78
CA LEU A 446 7.12 -14.08 19.14
C LEU A 446 7.05 -14.24 20.67
N GLY A 447 5.86 -14.50 21.17
CA GLY A 447 5.60 -14.67 22.59
C GLY A 447 5.66 -13.38 23.43
N LYS A 448 5.89 -12.21 22.81
CA LYS A 448 5.87 -10.92 23.54
C LYS A 448 4.47 -10.27 23.47
N PRO A 449 4.17 -9.38 24.41
CA PRO A 449 2.99 -8.51 24.32
C PRO A 449 3.02 -7.67 23.06
N VAL A 450 1.83 -7.33 22.56
CA VAL A 450 1.67 -6.49 21.37
C VAL A 450 2.14 -5.06 21.66
N ASP A 451 3.03 -4.54 20.84
CA ASP A 451 3.50 -3.16 20.93
C ASP A 451 2.60 -2.24 20.08
N ARG A 452 1.66 -1.58 20.75
CA ARG A 452 0.72 -0.65 20.10
C ARG A 452 1.36 0.69 19.67
N SER A 453 2.62 0.96 20.03
CA SER A 453 3.32 2.19 19.63
C SER A 453 3.80 2.12 18.16
N LYS A 454 3.94 0.93 17.59
CA LYS A 454 4.46 0.73 16.23
C LYS A 454 3.53 1.26 15.15
N TRP A 455 4.14 1.79 14.09
CA TRP A 455 3.45 2.26 12.88
C TRP A 455 3.76 1.35 11.69
N GLY A 456 2.78 1.20 10.78
CA GLY A 456 2.94 0.46 9.53
C GLY A 456 3.46 1.30 8.36
N MET A 457 3.51 2.63 8.52
CA MET A 457 3.97 3.57 7.49
C MET A 457 4.96 4.56 8.07
N THR A 458 5.92 5.01 7.25
CA THR A 458 6.90 6.04 7.61
C THR A 458 6.29 7.44 7.56
N PRO A 459 6.80 8.42 8.32
CA PRO A 459 6.25 9.78 8.33
C PRO A 459 6.18 10.49 6.98
N PRO A 460 7.10 10.32 5.99
CA PRO A 460 6.97 10.95 4.68
C PRO A 460 5.92 10.32 3.77
N THR A 461 5.28 9.21 4.17
CA THR A 461 4.33 8.46 3.33
C THR A 461 3.09 9.29 3.01
N VAL A 462 2.72 9.39 1.72
CA VAL A 462 1.46 9.99 1.26
C VAL A 462 0.39 8.91 1.19
N ASN A 463 -0.10 8.54 2.34
CA ASN A 463 -1.18 7.57 2.53
C ASN A 463 -1.70 7.64 3.99
N ALA A 464 -2.74 6.83 4.28
CA ALA A 464 -3.29 6.56 5.60
C ALA A 464 -3.66 5.08 5.69
N TYR A 465 -4.01 4.57 6.86
CA TYR A 465 -4.54 3.23 7.00
C TYR A 465 -5.35 3.01 8.29
N TYR A 466 -6.25 2.04 8.23
CA TYR A 466 -6.91 1.44 9.40
C TYR A 466 -6.29 0.07 9.71
N SER A 467 -6.06 -0.22 10.99
CA SER A 467 -5.63 -1.54 11.48
C SER A 467 -6.75 -2.22 12.24
N PRO A 468 -7.38 -3.29 11.71
CA PRO A 468 -8.51 -3.95 12.35
C PRO A 468 -8.14 -4.61 13.68
N VAL A 469 -6.98 -5.24 13.79
CA VAL A 469 -6.52 -5.91 15.02
C VAL A 469 -6.07 -4.95 16.12
N MET A 470 -5.72 -3.71 15.77
CA MET A 470 -5.39 -2.64 16.71
C MET A 470 -6.56 -1.70 16.95
N ASN A 471 -7.58 -1.73 16.11
CA ASN A 471 -8.68 -0.78 16.05
C ASN A 471 -8.17 0.68 16.03
N GLU A 472 -7.23 0.97 15.14
CA GLU A 472 -6.56 2.28 15.02
C GLU A 472 -6.57 2.83 13.61
N ILE A 473 -6.62 4.16 13.51
CA ILE A 473 -6.50 4.93 12.26
C ILE A 473 -5.21 5.74 12.28
N VAL A 474 -4.44 5.71 11.21
CA VAL A 474 -3.09 6.27 11.16
C VAL A 474 -2.91 7.20 9.97
N PHE A 475 -2.43 8.43 10.24
CA PHE A 475 -2.23 9.48 9.25
C PHE A 475 -0.78 10.00 9.33
N PRO A 476 0.14 9.50 8.50
CA PRO A 476 1.52 10.00 8.43
C PRO A 476 1.59 11.50 8.08
N ALA A 477 2.65 12.17 8.52
CA ALA A 477 2.87 13.59 8.25
C ALA A 477 2.86 13.93 6.75
N GLY A 478 3.31 12.99 5.92
CA GLY A 478 3.44 13.17 4.48
C GLY A 478 2.15 13.44 3.73
N ILE A 479 0.98 12.95 4.21
CA ILE A 479 -0.32 13.23 3.59
C ILE A 479 -0.95 14.53 4.12
N LEU A 480 -0.48 15.06 5.25
CA LEU A 480 -1.07 16.22 5.93
C LEU A 480 -0.62 17.54 5.29
N GLN A 481 -0.76 17.63 3.97
CA GLN A 481 -0.38 18.75 3.11
C GLN A 481 -1.41 18.90 1.97
N PHE A 482 -1.40 20.08 1.31
CA PHE A 482 -2.26 20.32 0.15
C PHE A 482 -1.98 19.29 -0.98
N PRO A 483 -3.01 18.76 -1.67
CA PRO A 483 -4.41 19.16 -1.64
C PRO A 483 -5.29 18.42 -0.61
N PHE A 484 -4.73 17.56 0.24
CA PHE A 484 -5.49 16.82 1.25
C PHE A 484 -5.82 17.69 2.46
N PHE A 485 -4.83 18.43 2.94
CA PHE A 485 -4.91 19.25 4.13
C PHE A 485 -4.14 20.57 3.96
N ALA A 486 -4.72 21.66 4.48
CA ALA A 486 -3.99 22.91 4.70
C ALA A 486 -4.51 23.58 5.98
N ALA A 487 -3.61 23.97 6.88
CA ALA A 487 -3.98 24.54 8.18
C ALA A 487 -4.79 25.86 8.04
N ASP A 488 -4.56 26.60 6.97
CA ASP A 488 -5.19 27.87 6.64
C ASP A 488 -6.33 27.78 5.59
N ALA A 489 -6.67 26.55 5.15
CA ALA A 489 -7.82 26.34 4.27
C ALA A 489 -9.14 26.46 5.04
N ASP A 490 -10.18 26.83 4.31
CA ASP A 490 -11.55 26.82 4.83
C ASP A 490 -12.05 25.40 5.12
N ASP A 491 -13.05 25.27 5.99
CA ASP A 491 -13.56 23.95 6.43
C ASP A 491 -14.01 23.08 5.25
N ALA A 492 -14.65 23.64 4.22
CA ALA A 492 -15.09 22.87 3.07
C ALA A 492 -13.93 22.14 2.39
N ILE A 493 -12.76 22.78 2.28
CA ILE A 493 -11.56 22.17 1.68
C ILE A 493 -11.01 21.06 2.58
N ASN A 494 -10.83 21.32 3.88
CA ASN A 494 -10.27 20.35 4.79
C ASN A 494 -11.21 19.16 5.04
N TYR A 495 -12.53 19.39 5.15
CA TYR A 495 -13.48 18.27 5.30
C TYR A 495 -13.69 17.49 4.01
N GLY A 496 -13.73 18.14 2.83
CA GLY A 496 -13.83 17.47 1.54
C GLY A 496 -12.53 16.76 1.10
N GLY A 497 -11.39 17.21 1.62
CA GLY A 497 -10.07 16.60 1.43
C GLY A 497 -9.73 15.58 2.52
N ILE A 498 -8.88 15.96 3.47
CA ILE A 498 -8.41 15.05 4.53
C ILE A 498 -9.56 14.54 5.42
N GLY A 499 -10.61 15.32 5.63
CA GLY A 499 -11.79 14.88 6.39
C GLY A 499 -12.45 13.66 5.75
N ALA A 500 -12.59 13.64 4.43
CA ALA A 500 -13.10 12.47 3.71
C ALA A 500 -12.16 11.27 3.82
N VAL A 501 -10.83 11.48 3.84
CA VAL A 501 -9.83 10.42 4.08
C VAL A 501 -9.93 9.90 5.51
N ILE A 502 -10.07 10.76 6.53
CA ILE A 502 -10.28 10.34 7.92
C ILE A 502 -11.54 9.47 8.03
N GLY A 503 -12.63 9.92 7.43
CA GLY A 503 -13.89 9.15 7.40
C GLY A 503 -13.74 7.82 6.65
N HIS A 504 -12.95 7.78 5.58
CA HIS A 504 -12.61 6.58 4.83
C HIS A 504 -11.90 5.55 5.74
N GLU A 505 -10.85 5.96 6.47
CA GLU A 505 -10.17 5.07 7.41
C GLU A 505 -11.08 4.62 8.56
N MET A 506 -11.94 5.49 9.08
CA MET A 506 -12.95 5.09 10.06
C MET A 506 -13.94 4.09 9.49
N SER A 507 -14.33 4.22 8.22
CA SER A 507 -15.24 3.31 7.53
C SER A 507 -14.64 1.93 7.35
N HIS A 508 -13.31 1.78 7.23
CA HIS A 508 -12.65 0.47 7.21
C HIS A 508 -12.89 -0.35 8.47
N GLY A 509 -13.17 0.28 9.60
CA GLY A 509 -13.66 -0.44 10.79
C GLY A 509 -15.02 -1.11 10.61
N PHE A 510 -15.79 -0.69 9.58
CA PHE A 510 -17.17 -1.08 9.33
C PHE A 510 -17.41 -1.54 7.88
N ASP A 511 -16.35 -1.76 7.09
CA ASP A 511 -16.45 -2.32 5.75
C ASP A 511 -16.72 -3.84 5.76
N ASP A 512 -16.70 -4.49 4.60
CA ASP A 512 -16.95 -5.92 4.43
C ASP A 512 -15.95 -6.82 5.18
N SER A 513 -14.75 -6.34 5.44
CA SER A 513 -13.70 -7.04 6.18
C SER A 513 -13.62 -6.56 7.64
N GLY A 514 -13.49 -5.25 7.86
CA GLY A 514 -13.31 -4.67 9.19
C GLY A 514 -14.54 -4.84 10.10
N SER A 515 -15.76 -4.88 9.53
CA SER A 515 -17.00 -5.16 10.30
C SER A 515 -17.02 -6.53 10.97
N GLN A 516 -16.09 -7.43 10.62
CA GLN A 516 -15.95 -8.75 11.23
C GLN A 516 -15.08 -8.73 12.50
N TYR A 517 -14.48 -7.59 12.83
CA TYR A 517 -13.69 -7.37 14.05
C TYR A 517 -14.48 -6.51 15.03
N ASP A 518 -14.43 -6.84 16.32
CA ASP A 518 -15.11 -6.10 17.36
C ASP A 518 -14.32 -4.85 17.82
N LYS A 519 -14.82 -4.20 18.91
CA LYS A 519 -14.21 -3.01 19.49
C LYS A 519 -12.78 -3.20 19.99
N ASP A 520 -12.40 -4.42 20.35
CA ASP A 520 -11.08 -4.77 20.87
C ASP A 520 -10.12 -5.23 19.76
N GLY A 521 -10.59 -5.26 18.50
CA GLY A 521 -9.86 -5.77 17.35
C GLY A 521 -9.91 -7.27 17.18
N THR A 522 -10.76 -7.98 17.94
CA THR A 522 -10.88 -9.43 17.87
C THR A 522 -11.79 -9.83 16.72
N LEU A 523 -11.35 -10.78 15.90
CA LEU A 523 -12.15 -11.40 14.83
C LEU A 523 -13.28 -12.24 15.44
N ARG A 524 -14.45 -11.65 15.58
CA ARG A 524 -15.68 -12.32 16.04
C ARG A 524 -16.91 -11.58 15.55
N ASN A 525 -17.99 -12.33 15.32
CA ASN A 525 -19.28 -11.75 14.95
C ASN A 525 -19.89 -10.98 16.15
N TRP A 526 -20.22 -9.71 15.95
CA TRP A 526 -20.90 -8.84 16.90
C TRP A 526 -22.26 -8.33 16.38
N TRP A 527 -22.61 -8.72 15.16
CA TRP A 527 -23.87 -8.37 14.49
C TRP A 527 -25.02 -9.27 14.93
N THR A 528 -26.25 -8.74 14.91
CA THR A 528 -27.41 -9.61 14.80
C THR A 528 -27.45 -10.23 13.40
N LYS A 529 -28.11 -11.41 13.27
CA LYS A 529 -28.21 -12.11 11.98
C LYS A 529 -28.90 -11.25 10.92
N ASP A 530 -29.98 -10.55 11.31
CA ASP A 530 -30.79 -9.72 10.40
C ASP A 530 -30.03 -8.47 9.95
N ASP A 531 -29.33 -7.81 10.86
CA ASP A 531 -28.56 -6.61 10.51
C ASP A 531 -27.37 -6.96 9.59
N LEU A 532 -26.70 -8.08 9.83
CA LEU A 532 -25.64 -8.57 8.95
C LEU A 532 -26.20 -8.87 7.54
N ALA A 533 -27.39 -9.46 7.43
CA ALA A 533 -28.03 -9.71 6.14
C ALA A 533 -28.37 -8.41 5.41
N LYS A 534 -28.92 -7.41 6.13
CA LYS A 534 -29.23 -6.09 5.58
C LYS A 534 -27.96 -5.34 5.15
N PHE A 535 -26.89 -5.44 5.92
CA PHE A 535 -25.58 -4.88 5.55
C PHE A 535 -25.06 -5.50 4.24
N LYS A 536 -25.03 -6.84 4.16
CA LYS A 536 -24.60 -7.56 2.96
C LYS A 536 -25.42 -7.20 1.71
N ALA A 537 -26.73 -7.07 1.84
CA ALA A 537 -27.59 -6.66 0.73
C ALA A 537 -27.21 -5.25 0.21
N ARG A 538 -26.90 -4.31 1.10
CA ARG A 538 -26.47 -2.94 0.73
C ARG A 538 -25.08 -2.90 0.08
N THR A 539 -24.15 -3.64 0.64
CA THR A 539 -22.79 -3.72 0.07
C THR A 539 -22.81 -4.40 -1.30
N GLU A 540 -23.68 -5.40 -1.51
CA GLU A 540 -23.86 -6.03 -2.82
C GLU A 540 -24.37 -5.05 -3.88
N LEU A 541 -25.30 -4.14 -3.54
CA LEU A 541 -25.72 -3.08 -4.45
C LEU A 541 -24.57 -2.15 -4.82
N LEU A 542 -23.71 -1.80 -3.85
CA LEU A 542 -22.53 -1.00 -4.11
C LEU A 542 -21.53 -1.74 -5.02
N GLY A 543 -21.32 -3.05 -4.80
CA GLY A 543 -20.51 -3.90 -5.67
C GLY A 543 -21.00 -3.87 -7.11
N LYS A 544 -22.31 -4.05 -7.33
CA LYS A 544 -22.93 -3.98 -8.67
C LYS A 544 -22.76 -2.61 -9.34
N GLN A 545 -22.83 -1.52 -8.56
CA GLN A 545 -22.54 -0.19 -9.11
C GLN A 545 -21.12 -0.13 -9.68
N PHE A 546 -20.12 -0.66 -8.97
CA PHE A 546 -18.73 -0.62 -9.43
C PHE A 546 -18.43 -1.66 -10.51
N ASP A 547 -19.09 -2.83 -10.52
CA ASP A 547 -19.01 -3.82 -11.60
C ASP A 547 -19.46 -3.24 -12.96
N ALA A 548 -20.34 -2.23 -12.95
CA ALA A 548 -20.80 -1.54 -14.15
C ALA A 548 -19.78 -0.56 -14.72
N TYR A 549 -18.75 -0.17 -13.97
CA TYR A 549 -17.70 0.72 -14.45
C TYR A 549 -16.64 -0.04 -15.25
N THR A 550 -16.17 0.57 -16.35
CA THR A 550 -15.17 -0.02 -17.24
C THR A 550 -13.99 0.91 -17.47
N VAL A 551 -12.81 0.32 -17.61
CA VAL A 551 -11.63 1.00 -18.12
C VAL A 551 -11.33 0.48 -19.53
N GLN A 552 -10.82 1.35 -20.42
CA GLN A 552 -10.51 0.97 -21.81
C GLN A 552 -11.70 0.25 -22.52
N ASP A 553 -12.91 0.68 -22.18
CA ASP A 553 -14.21 0.21 -22.72
C ASP A 553 -14.55 -1.29 -22.50
N THR A 554 -13.58 -2.11 -22.09
CA THR A 554 -13.76 -3.58 -22.04
C THR A 554 -13.38 -4.22 -20.71
N ILE A 555 -12.60 -3.55 -19.85
CA ILE A 555 -12.13 -4.13 -18.58
C ILE A 555 -13.01 -3.61 -17.46
N HIS A 556 -13.83 -4.48 -16.88
CA HIS A 556 -14.72 -4.13 -15.78
C HIS A 556 -13.96 -4.01 -14.46
N VAL A 557 -14.34 -3.03 -13.66
CA VAL A 557 -13.94 -2.96 -12.25
C VAL A 557 -14.51 -4.16 -11.51
N ASN A 558 -13.76 -4.75 -10.62
CA ASN A 558 -14.23 -5.87 -9.79
C ASN A 558 -14.78 -5.32 -8.47
N GLY A 559 -16.11 -5.13 -8.40
CA GLY A 559 -16.78 -4.56 -7.24
C GLY A 559 -16.63 -5.40 -5.95
N LYS A 560 -16.36 -6.71 -6.06
CA LYS A 560 -16.05 -7.57 -4.91
C LYS A 560 -14.63 -7.34 -4.40
N LEU A 561 -13.67 -7.18 -5.29
CA LEU A 561 -12.27 -6.86 -4.92
C LEU A 561 -12.20 -5.48 -4.28
N THR A 562 -12.92 -4.50 -4.84
CA THR A 562 -12.86 -3.10 -4.41
C THR A 562 -13.90 -2.75 -3.34
N MET A 563 -14.63 -3.72 -2.81
CA MET A 563 -15.77 -3.49 -1.90
C MET A 563 -15.41 -2.64 -0.68
N GLY A 564 -14.36 -2.99 0.04
CA GLY A 564 -13.96 -2.26 1.26
C GLY A 564 -13.60 -0.81 0.97
N GLU A 565 -12.85 -0.58 -0.11
CA GLU A 565 -12.46 0.76 -0.54
C GLU A 565 -13.67 1.60 -0.97
N ASN A 566 -14.61 1.00 -1.68
CA ASN A 566 -15.84 1.67 -2.13
C ASN A 566 -16.75 2.00 -0.94
N ILE A 567 -16.83 1.14 0.08
CA ILE A 567 -17.52 1.43 1.35
C ILE A 567 -16.79 2.55 2.10
N GLY A 568 -15.46 2.51 2.12
CA GLY A 568 -14.61 3.54 2.69
C GLY A 568 -14.89 4.92 2.11
N ASP A 569 -14.93 5.04 0.79
CA ASP A 569 -15.22 6.29 0.08
C ASP A 569 -16.65 6.78 0.35
N LEU A 570 -17.64 5.90 0.24
CA LEU A 570 -19.05 6.28 0.45
C LEU A 570 -19.30 6.70 1.91
N GLY A 571 -18.85 5.90 2.87
CA GLY A 571 -18.97 6.18 4.28
C GLY A 571 -18.19 7.42 4.68
N GLY A 572 -16.92 7.48 4.24
CA GLY A 572 -16.02 8.57 4.55
C GLY A 572 -16.51 9.93 4.08
N LEU A 573 -16.95 10.03 2.83
CA LEU A 573 -17.48 11.28 2.28
C LEU A 573 -18.77 11.70 2.96
N ASN A 574 -19.68 10.76 3.29
CA ASN A 574 -20.90 11.04 4.05
C ASN A 574 -20.61 11.57 5.46
N MET A 575 -19.67 10.92 6.19
CA MET A 575 -19.26 11.36 7.53
C MET A 575 -18.63 12.75 7.50
N ALA A 576 -17.73 12.97 6.54
CA ALA A 576 -17.07 14.25 6.36
C ALA A 576 -18.09 15.37 6.04
N TYR A 577 -19.09 15.09 5.23
CA TYR A 577 -20.15 16.05 4.94
C TYR A 577 -21.02 16.36 6.17
N GLU A 578 -21.42 15.33 6.94
CA GLU A 578 -22.16 15.55 8.20
C GLU A 578 -21.35 16.40 9.18
N ALA A 579 -20.05 16.10 9.36
CA ALA A 579 -19.14 16.88 10.20
C ALA A 579 -18.98 18.32 9.68
N PHE A 580 -18.82 18.50 8.38
CA PHE A 580 -18.75 19.81 7.74
C PHE A 580 -20.01 20.64 8.01
N LYS A 581 -21.20 20.05 7.90
CA LYS A 581 -22.47 20.73 8.17
C LYS A 581 -22.64 21.15 9.65
N MET A 582 -21.85 20.64 10.57
CA MET A 582 -21.81 21.10 11.95
C MET A 582 -21.01 22.41 12.12
N THR A 583 -20.10 22.75 11.18
CA THR A 583 -19.27 23.95 11.22
C THR A 583 -20.04 25.23 10.89
N LYS A 584 -19.47 26.39 11.20
CA LYS A 584 -20.03 27.71 10.83
C LYS A 584 -20.12 27.83 9.31
N GLN A 585 -19.09 27.44 8.57
CA GLN A 585 -19.09 27.50 7.10
C GLN A 585 -20.11 26.56 6.49
N GLY A 586 -20.22 25.32 6.99
CA GLY A 586 -21.19 24.35 6.50
C GLY A 586 -22.66 24.79 6.64
N LYS A 587 -22.94 25.71 7.59
CA LYS A 587 -24.25 26.31 7.78
C LYS A 587 -24.45 27.62 6.98
N SER A 588 -23.40 28.15 6.37
CA SER A 588 -23.40 29.40 5.63
C SER A 588 -23.87 29.19 4.18
N THR A 589 -24.36 30.26 3.58
CA THR A 589 -24.64 30.34 2.13
C THR A 589 -23.61 31.21 1.39
N LYS A 590 -22.62 31.76 2.13
CA LYS A 590 -21.61 32.67 1.56
C LYS A 590 -20.71 31.90 0.59
N LYS A 591 -20.65 32.37 -0.65
CA LYS A 591 -19.76 31.83 -1.68
C LYS A 591 -18.32 32.29 -1.47
N ILE A 592 -17.37 31.39 -1.74
CA ILE A 592 -15.94 31.68 -1.83
C ILE A 592 -15.49 31.25 -3.23
N ASP A 593 -14.74 32.06 -3.94
CA ASP A 593 -14.33 31.86 -5.35
C ASP A 593 -15.48 31.52 -6.31
N GLY A 594 -16.70 32.01 -5.99
CA GLY A 594 -17.91 31.79 -6.78
C GLY A 594 -18.67 30.49 -6.48
N PHE A 595 -18.17 29.65 -5.55
CA PHE A 595 -18.80 28.39 -5.16
C PHE A 595 -19.46 28.47 -3.79
N THR A 596 -20.60 27.78 -3.64
CA THR A 596 -21.23 27.57 -2.34
C THR A 596 -20.35 26.69 -1.44
N PRO A 597 -20.53 26.70 -0.11
CA PRO A 597 -19.80 25.81 0.79
C PRO A 597 -19.92 24.33 0.41
N ASP A 598 -21.12 23.88 0.03
CA ASP A 598 -21.36 22.48 -0.38
C ASP A 598 -20.64 22.15 -1.71
N GLN A 599 -20.66 23.07 -2.69
CA GLN A 599 -19.88 22.88 -3.92
C GLN A 599 -18.39 22.78 -3.64
N ARG A 600 -17.82 23.63 -2.78
CA ARG A 600 -16.41 23.60 -2.40
C ARG A 600 -16.04 22.26 -1.74
N PHE A 601 -16.90 21.74 -0.89
CA PHE A 601 -16.70 20.43 -0.25
C PHE A 601 -16.54 19.31 -1.28
N PHE A 602 -17.48 19.18 -2.22
CA PHE A 602 -17.41 18.15 -3.25
C PHE A 602 -16.30 18.39 -4.27
N LEU A 603 -15.96 19.64 -4.56
CA LEU A 603 -14.81 19.97 -5.42
C LEU A 603 -13.49 19.63 -4.76
N ALA A 604 -13.34 19.79 -3.45
CA ALA A 604 -12.17 19.36 -2.70
C ALA A 604 -12.00 17.82 -2.79
N TRP A 605 -13.09 17.07 -2.63
CA TRP A 605 -13.09 15.61 -2.86
C TRP A 605 -12.65 15.25 -4.27
N ALA A 606 -13.22 15.88 -5.29
CA ALA A 606 -12.84 15.62 -6.68
C ALA A 606 -11.37 15.97 -6.94
N GLN A 607 -10.84 17.02 -6.29
CA GLN A 607 -9.44 17.44 -6.41
C GLN A 607 -8.46 16.41 -5.83
N VAL A 608 -8.84 15.74 -4.73
CA VAL A 608 -8.03 14.66 -4.13
C VAL A 608 -7.83 13.51 -5.13
N TRP A 609 -8.85 13.16 -5.89
CA TRP A 609 -8.82 12.05 -6.85
C TRP A 609 -8.44 12.44 -8.28
N ARG A 610 -8.17 13.74 -8.53
CA ARG A 610 -7.76 14.17 -9.87
C ARG A 610 -6.51 13.46 -10.36
N GLY A 611 -6.50 13.09 -11.64
CA GLY A 611 -5.35 12.48 -12.30
C GLY A 611 -5.72 11.52 -13.40
N SER A 612 -4.69 10.98 -14.04
CA SER A 612 -4.77 9.96 -15.08
C SER A 612 -3.73 8.86 -14.86
N SER A 613 -3.95 7.71 -15.48
CA SER A 613 -3.06 6.55 -15.43
C SER A 613 -2.74 6.07 -16.84
N LEU A 614 -1.57 5.45 -17.02
CA LEU A 614 -1.27 4.75 -18.29
C LEU A 614 -2.18 3.52 -18.42
N PRO A 615 -2.56 3.13 -19.65
CA PRO A 615 -3.47 2.01 -19.89
C PRO A 615 -3.00 0.70 -19.24
N GLU A 616 -1.73 0.36 -19.34
CA GLU A 616 -1.16 -0.85 -18.73
C GLU A 616 -1.27 -0.84 -17.21
N THR A 617 -0.99 0.32 -16.59
CA THR A 617 -1.11 0.52 -15.13
C THR A 617 -2.57 0.41 -14.67
N GLU A 618 -3.50 1.01 -15.40
CA GLU A 618 -4.92 0.98 -15.06
C GLU A 618 -5.51 -0.43 -15.16
N ALA A 619 -5.18 -1.16 -16.26
CA ALA A 619 -5.61 -2.52 -16.42
C ALA A 619 -5.01 -3.48 -15.37
N GLN A 620 -3.75 -3.24 -14.93
CA GLN A 620 -3.16 -3.99 -13.82
C GLN A 620 -3.88 -3.65 -12.51
N GLN A 621 -4.17 -2.38 -12.25
CA GLN A 621 -4.88 -1.93 -11.05
C GLN A 621 -6.22 -2.66 -10.89
N VAL A 622 -7.04 -2.69 -11.92
CA VAL A 622 -8.36 -3.35 -11.87
C VAL A 622 -8.27 -4.84 -11.51
N LEU A 623 -7.19 -5.51 -11.91
CA LEU A 623 -6.98 -6.93 -11.59
C LEU A 623 -6.40 -7.16 -10.19
N THR A 624 -5.55 -6.27 -9.70
CA THR A 624 -4.67 -6.56 -8.55
C THR A 624 -4.86 -5.67 -7.34
N ASP A 625 -5.47 -4.49 -7.50
CA ASP A 625 -5.58 -3.45 -6.47
C ASP A 625 -7.01 -3.42 -5.90
N PRO A 626 -7.20 -3.37 -4.56
CA PRO A 626 -8.52 -3.19 -3.98
C PRO A 626 -9.12 -1.80 -4.21
N HIS A 627 -8.33 -0.81 -4.67
CA HIS A 627 -8.82 0.54 -4.96
C HIS A 627 -9.35 0.64 -6.40
N SER A 628 -10.55 1.16 -6.53
CA SER A 628 -11.11 1.52 -7.85
C SER A 628 -10.28 2.63 -8.52
N PRO A 629 -10.25 2.72 -9.87
CA PRO A 629 -9.62 3.83 -10.58
C PRO A 629 -10.12 5.20 -10.11
N ASN A 630 -9.24 6.20 -10.07
CA ASN A 630 -9.50 7.52 -9.50
C ASN A 630 -10.77 8.19 -10.02
N GLN A 631 -11.06 8.04 -11.32
CA GLN A 631 -12.29 8.58 -11.92
C GLN A 631 -13.54 8.00 -11.27
N TYR A 632 -13.55 6.73 -10.91
CA TYR A 632 -14.68 6.06 -10.25
C TYR A 632 -14.73 6.33 -8.75
N ARG A 633 -13.60 6.61 -8.11
CA ARG A 633 -13.58 7.12 -6.74
C ARG A 633 -14.16 8.53 -6.68
N THR A 634 -13.87 9.38 -7.68
CA THR A 634 -14.41 10.74 -7.76
C THR A 634 -15.94 10.77 -7.79
N ILE A 635 -16.59 9.85 -8.51
CA ILE A 635 -18.05 9.84 -8.70
C ILE A 635 -18.80 8.82 -7.87
N GLY A 636 -18.17 7.69 -7.50
CA GLY A 636 -18.82 6.52 -6.92
C GLY A 636 -19.54 6.80 -5.59
N ALA A 637 -18.99 7.68 -4.76
CA ALA A 637 -19.64 8.15 -3.54
C ALA A 637 -20.66 9.29 -3.80
N PRO A 638 -20.31 10.39 -4.50
CA PRO A 638 -21.22 11.52 -4.74
C PRO A 638 -22.55 11.13 -5.37
N VAL A 639 -22.59 10.22 -6.35
CA VAL A 639 -23.85 9.81 -7.02
C VAL A 639 -24.85 9.10 -6.08
N ASN A 640 -24.47 8.81 -4.84
CA ASN A 640 -25.33 8.24 -3.80
C ASN A 640 -25.69 9.28 -2.71
N MET A 641 -25.26 10.56 -2.85
CA MET A 641 -25.45 11.59 -1.83
C MET A 641 -26.42 12.68 -2.29
N ASP A 642 -27.58 12.80 -1.67
CA ASP A 642 -28.60 13.82 -1.98
C ASP A 642 -28.02 15.26 -1.97
N ALA A 643 -27.03 15.51 -1.12
CA ALA A 643 -26.36 16.79 -1.02
C ALA A 643 -25.59 17.18 -2.29
N TRP A 644 -24.98 16.22 -2.99
CA TRP A 644 -24.29 16.45 -4.24
C TRP A 644 -25.25 16.86 -5.37
N TYR A 645 -26.42 16.18 -5.43
CA TYR A 645 -27.49 16.55 -6.38
C TYR A 645 -27.95 17.98 -6.18
N LYS A 646 -28.14 18.38 -4.93
CA LYS A 646 -28.54 19.77 -4.59
C LYS A 646 -27.44 20.78 -4.88
N ALA A 647 -26.18 20.44 -4.59
CA ALA A 647 -25.06 21.36 -4.79
C ALA A 647 -24.82 21.71 -6.27
N PHE A 648 -25.04 20.74 -7.18
CA PHE A 648 -24.76 20.88 -8.61
C PHE A 648 -26.00 20.87 -9.50
N ASP A 649 -27.22 20.98 -8.93
CA ASP A 649 -28.49 20.96 -9.67
C ASP A 649 -28.64 19.75 -10.59
N VAL A 650 -28.21 18.57 -10.13
CA VAL A 650 -28.28 17.31 -10.89
C VAL A 650 -29.71 16.77 -10.85
N LYS A 651 -30.28 16.47 -12.01
CA LYS A 651 -31.70 16.15 -12.17
C LYS A 651 -31.93 15.02 -13.22
N PRO A 652 -33.15 14.49 -13.28
CA PRO A 652 -33.50 13.49 -14.29
C PRO A 652 -33.12 13.92 -15.69
N GLY A 653 -32.42 13.06 -16.42
CA GLY A 653 -31.87 13.33 -17.73
C GLY A 653 -30.37 13.57 -17.77
N ASP A 654 -29.73 13.95 -16.65
CA ASP A 654 -28.28 14.00 -16.54
C ASP A 654 -27.69 12.57 -16.43
N LYS A 655 -26.53 12.33 -17.02
CA LYS A 655 -25.93 10.97 -17.16
C LYS A 655 -25.62 10.29 -15.82
N LEU A 656 -25.23 11.08 -14.82
CA LEU A 656 -24.91 10.57 -13.47
C LEU A 656 -26.11 10.55 -12.53
N TYR A 657 -27.31 10.90 -13.04
CA TYR A 657 -28.51 10.90 -12.20
C TYR A 657 -28.92 9.48 -11.79
N LYS A 658 -29.13 9.31 -10.49
CA LYS A 658 -29.80 8.15 -9.90
C LYS A 658 -31.06 8.59 -9.18
N LYS A 659 -32.14 7.83 -9.30
CA LYS A 659 -33.35 8.09 -8.53
C LYS A 659 -33.05 7.99 -7.03
N PRO A 660 -33.75 8.72 -6.16
CA PRO A 660 -33.51 8.71 -4.71
C PRO A 660 -33.52 7.31 -4.10
N GLU A 661 -34.40 6.41 -4.56
CA GLU A 661 -34.55 5.02 -4.14
C GLU A 661 -33.36 4.12 -4.56
N ASP A 662 -32.66 4.50 -5.64
CA ASP A 662 -31.50 3.77 -6.19
C ASP A 662 -30.17 4.24 -5.57
N ARG A 663 -30.19 5.31 -4.73
CA ARG A 663 -29.00 5.81 -4.04
C ARG A 663 -28.64 4.90 -2.87
N ILE A 664 -27.44 4.38 -2.90
CA ILE A 664 -26.98 3.39 -1.92
C ILE A 664 -26.66 4.09 -0.60
N LYS A 665 -27.26 3.61 0.49
CA LYS A 665 -27.05 4.11 1.84
C LYS A 665 -26.58 2.96 2.72
N ILE A 666 -25.35 3.04 3.22
CA ILE A 666 -24.75 2.05 4.12
C ILE A 666 -24.58 2.70 5.50
N TRP A 667 -23.74 3.75 5.59
CA TRP A 667 -23.44 4.48 6.83
C TRP A 667 -23.95 5.93 6.81
#